data_c05abe963809d6ca4e19b283874d1b7c
#
_entry.id   c05abe963809d6ca4e19b283874d1b7c
#
_cell.length_a   1.000
_cell.length_b   1.000
_cell.length_c   1.000
_cell.angle_alpha   90.00
_cell.angle_beta   90.00
_cell.angle_gamma   90.00
#
_symmetry.space_group_name_H-M   'P 1'
#
loop_
_entity.id
_entity.type
_entity.pdbx_description
1 polymer ?
#
loop_
_entity_poly.entity_id
_entity_poly.type
_entity_poly.pdbx_seq_one_letter_code
_entity_poly.pdbx_strand_id
1 'polypeptide(L)'
;MSRGKKLFLMTVLLALSLGVSLSFSQQDTALVCPKVRELLLTELSGEIAREHVIHISRFDRIQASAGWHEAALYIMEQLKRYGISDARIEGWPSNGEIKYYTWTTPVGWEAEFGELWVVEPQRMRLASYEELPTTLVKHSVSHDVTAELVDVGSGLRPDDYEGVDVKGKIVLATGYTGDVHRQAVIKRGALGVITYMAPDSRRYYPDLVQYTALWPRWSERDKVGFGFNISREQSSMLQRWLGQGKKVLLHAQVKGKIYESKIEMMSATIPGTTFPEQEVLICGHLDHYKPGANDNASGSAGMLEIARALQRLISRGQLSPPKRTIRFLWVSEMYGTIAYLKNHPEVSQRTIANINLDMIGEDSVKTNSYFYVTRTPDSNPSFLNDLVENMVIHTSRVNITSPRGSRFPFNYRISPYGGGSDHYMFTEGSIGVPATMFGHPDPYHHTIQDTVDKVDSTELKRVCYIAACCAWWMANASDEEALSLAHEVAKRGLGRAGLDLCRAMRAMDDSTATPDELYTAYKEGVNVVKHAFYREFSALRSVLLFVEKEPTRGYIRLLEENLGANQRFFLREVEDYYGLLCQRLGCPVRKITLTEEEKRAAKLIVVRSEEFKGPLASGYLAEKLGDETIEEKLPLRGNIAYETINFIDGKRSLLQIRNAVSGEYRPVELKAVEEYLRMLEKAGLVRIEERR
;
A
#
# COMPACT_ATOMS: atom_id res chain seq x y z
N MET A 1 -10.47 58.78 42.02
CA MET A 1 -10.72 57.30 42.03
C MET A 1 -10.68 56.82 43.48
N SER A 2 -11.81 56.30 43.96
CA SER A 2 -11.98 55.93 45.39
C SER A 2 -11.13 54.67 45.73
N ARG A 3 -10.69 54.64 46.98
CA ARG A 3 -9.87 53.52 47.55
C ARG A 3 -10.44 52.14 47.27
N GLY A 4 -11.76 51.99 47.08
CA GLY A 4 -12.43 50.72 46.77
C GLY A 4 -12.15 50.20 45.34
N LYS A 5 -11.95 51.09 44.35
CA LYS A 5 -11.60 50.66 42.99
C LYS A 5 -10.16 50.15 42.83
N LYS A 6 -9.24 50.73 43.66
CA LYS A 6 -7.84 50.25 43.70
C LYS A 6 -7.71 48.89 44.38
N LEU A 7 -8.52 48.61 45.42
CA LEU A 7 -8.50 47.33 46.11
C LEU A 7 -9.09 46.23 45.22
N PHE A 8 -10.17 46.52 44.48
CA PHE A 8 -10.78 45.56 43.52
C PHE A 8 -9.85 45.24 42.34
N LEU A 9 -9.16 46.24 41.81
CA LEU A 9 -8.17 46.04 40.74
C LEU A 9 -6.94 45.25 41.20
N MET A 10 -6.49 45.46 42.46
CA MET A 10 -5.39 44.69 43.05
C MET A 10 -5.79 43.23 43.33
N THR A 11 -7.03 42.95 43.71
CA THR A 11 -7.52 41.59 43.97
C THR A 11 -7.68 40.83 42.67
N VAL A 12 -8.13 41.47 41.58
CA VAL A 12 -8.22 40.87 40.23
C VAL A 12 -6.82 40.63 39.64
N LEU A 13 -5.86 41.56 39.87
CA LEU A 13 -4.46 41.39 39.44
C LEU A 13 -3.71 40.33 40.26
N LEU A 14 -4.02 40.17 41.57
CA LEU A 14 -3.48 39.08 42.39
C LEU A 14 -4.08 37.73 42.05
N ALA A 15 -5.34 37.64 41.61
CA ALA A 15 -5.97 36.43 41.10
C ALA A 15 -5.44 36.01 39.70
N LEU A 16 -4.94 37.00 38.94
CA LEU A 16 -4.26 36.77 37.67
C LEU A 16 -2.77 36.43 37.82
N SER A 17 -2.14 36.79 38.95
CA SER A 17 -0.73 36.50 39.27
C SER A 17 -0.54 35.22 40.10
N LEU A 18 -1.56 34.71 40.77
CA LEU A 18 -1.65 33.33 41.20
C LEU A 18 -2.02 32.55 39.95
N GLY A 19 -0.99 32.27 39.15
CA GLY A 19 -1.08 31.36 38.03
C GLY A 19 -1.66 30.03 38.51
N VAL A 20 -2.97 29.91 38.52
CA VAL A 20 -3.61 28.64 38.29
C VAL A 20 -3.19 28.34 36.87
N SER A 21 -2.03 27.71 36.71
CA SER A 21 -1.79 26.80 35.63
C SER A 21 -2.94 25.83 35.73
N LEU A 22 -4.07 26.14 35.08
CA LEU A 22 -4.97 25.13 34.57
C LEU A 22 -4.07 24.32 33.64
N SER A 23 -3.30 23.40 34.24
CA SER A 23 -2.87 22.22 33.54
C SER A 23 -4.18 21.64 33.05
N PHE A 24 -4.61 21.98 31.83
CA PHE A 24 -5.44 21.10 31.07
C PHE A 24 -4.59 19.83 31.03
N SER A 25 -4.78 18.95 32.01
CA SER A 25 -4.36 17.56 31.86
C SER A 25 -4.93 17.18 30.51
N GLN A 26 -4.07 16.97 29.56
CA GLN A 26 -4.46 16.64 28.20
C GLN A 26 -5.32 15.39 28.35
N GLN A 27 -6.64 15.58 28.24
CA GLN A 27 -7.63 14.54 28.53
C GLN A 27 -7.25 13.34 27.66
N ASP A 28 -7.12 12.18 28.26
CA ASP A 28 -6.83 10.95 27.52
C ASP A 28 -7.98 10.65 26.55
N THR A 29 -7.75 10.89 25.28
CA THR A 29 -8.75 10.74 24.22
C THR A 29 -8.55 9.43 23.42
N ALA A 30 -7.69 8.52 23.89
CA ALA A 30 -7.48 7.24 23.22
C ALA A 30 -8.73 6.36 23.36
N LEU A 31 -9.14 5.77 22.24
CA LEU A 31 -10.29 4.87 22.18
C LEU A 31 -10.05 3.55 22.92
N VAL A 32 -8.80 3.09 22.95
CA VAL A 32 -8.42 1.84 23.62
C VAL A 32 -8.32 2.08 25.13
N CYS A 33 -8.98 1.23 25.92
CA CYS A 33 -8.98 1.27 27.39
C CYS A 33 -7.58 1.42 27.99
N PRO A 34 -7.36 2.32 28.98
CA PRO A 34 -6.04 2.56 29.60
C PRO A 34 -5.36 1.28 30.12
N LYS A 35 -6.11 0.40 30.77
CA LYS A 35 -5.59 -0.89 31.28
C LYS A 35 -5.03 -1.78 30.16
N VAL A 36 -5.73 -1.87 29.04
CA VAL A 36 -5.26 -2.65 27.87
C VAL A 36 -3.99 -2.03 27.30
N ARG A 37 -3.97 -0.72 27.14
CA ARG A 37 -2.80 0.02 26.65
C ARG A 37 -1.56 -0.18 27.54
N GLU A 38 -1.73 -0.13 28.84
CA GLU A 38 -0.65 -0.36 29.82
C GLU A 38 -0.11 -1.79 29.74
N LEU A 39 -1.00 -2.79 29.68
CA LEU A 39 -0.63 -4.19 29.56
C LEU A 39 0.15 -4.46 28.26
N LEU A 40 -0.36 -3.98 27.12
CA LEU A 40 0.32 -4.14 25.83
C LEU A 40 1.65 -3.38 25.79
N LEU A 41 1.70 -2.16 26.30
CA LEU A 41 2.94 -1.37 26.34
C LEU A 41 4.03 -2.07 27.18
N THR A 42 3.63 -2.72 28.26
CA THR A 42 4.54 -3.44 29.16
C THR A 42 5.01 -4.77 28.57
N GLU A 43 4.10 -5.52 27.89
CA GLU A 43 4.43 -6.85 27.38
C GLU A 43 5.16 -6.82 26.03
N LEU A 44 4.86 -5.84 25.15
CA LEU A 44 5.51 -5.72 23.84
C LEU A 44 6.98 -5.32 23.97
N SER A 45 7.84 -6.02 23.24
CA SER A 45 9.28 -5.83 23.23
C SER A 45 9.82 -5.58 21.82
N GLY A 46 10.33 -4.38 21.58
CA GLY A 46 11.02 -4.08 20.33
C GLY A 46 12.31 -4.87 20.13
N GLU A 47 12.98 -5.27 21.24
CA GLU A 47 14.17 -6.13 21.18
C GLU A 47 13.83 -7.53 20.68
N ILE A 48 12.72 -8.13 21.17
CA ILE A 48 12.27 -9.45 20.70
C ILE A 48 11.89 -9.37 19.23
N ALA A 49 11.13 -8.33 18.83
CA ALA A 49 10.81 -8.12 17.43
C ALA A 49 12.08 -8.00 16.58
N ARG A 50 13.06 -7.21 17.01
CA ARG A 50 14.35 -7.05 16.30
C ARG A 50 15.16 -8.34 16.23
N GLU A 51 15.14 -9.19 17.24
CA GLU A 51 15.76 -10.52 17.19
C GLU A 51 15.11 -11.40 16.11
N HIS A 52 13.77 -11.35 15.97
CA HIS A 52 13.08 -12.02 14.87
C HIS A 52 13.47 -11.45 13.50
N VAL A 53 13.64 -10.12 13.36
CA VAL A 53 14.17 -9.52 12.12
C VAL A 53 15.54 -10.11 11.77
N ILE A 54 16.46 -10.20 12.75
CA ILE A 54 17.79 -10.78 12.55
C ILE A 54 17.70 -12.23 12.02
N HIS A 55 16.77 -13.02 12.54
CA HIS A 55 16.61 -14.41 12.11
C HIS A 55 15.95 -14.50 10.73
N ILE A 56 14.86 -13.76 10.49
CA ILE A 56 14.10 -13.80 9.24
C ILE A 56 14.95 -13.28 8.07
N SER A 57 15.75 -12.24 8.27
CA SER A 57 16.60 -11.65 7.21
C SER A 57 17.77 -12.55 6.75
N ARG A 58 18.02 -13.69 7.43
CA ARG A 58 19.01 -14.68 6.99
C ARG A 58 18.53 -15.58 5.86
N PHE A 59 17.22 -15.71 5.70
CA PHE A 59 16.64 -16.53 4.63
C PHE A 59 16.57 -15.73 3.33
N ASP A 60 16.82 -16.40 2.21
CA ASP A 60 16.55 -15.85 0.88
C ASP A 60 15.10 -16.15 0.52
N ARG A 61 14.20 -15.30 0.95
CA ARG A 61 12.74 -15.51 1.01
C ARG A 61 12.03 -15.20 -0.31
N ILE A 62 12.61 -15.63 -1.42
CA ILE A 62 12.04 -15.37 -2.73
C ILE A 62 10.70 -16.10 -2.88
N GLN A 63 9.70 -15.44 -3.47
CA GLN A 63 8.39 -16.01 -3.73
C GLN A 63 8.48 -17.35 -4.47
N ALA A 64 7.62 -18.28 -4.10
CA ALA A 64 7.59 -19.63 -4.66
C ALA A 64 8.93 -20.39 -4.55
N SER A 65 9.78 -20.09 -3.56
CA SER A 65 11.07 -20.72 -3.34
C SER A 65 11.14 -21.49 -2.01
N ALA A 66 12.15 -22.37 -1.87
CA ALA A 66 12.41 -23.09 -0.64
C ALA A 66 12.75 -22.16 0.52
N GLY A 67 13.47 -21.05 0.27
CA GLY A 67 13.84 -20.11 1.32
C GLY A 67 12.65 -19.36 1.94
N TRP A 68 11.56 -19.13 1.19
CA TRP A 68 10.31 -18.64 1.75
C TRP A 68 9.71 -19.65 2.73
N HIS A 69 9.65 -20.92 2.33
CA HIS A 69 9.13 -22.02 3.15
C HIS A 69 9.93 -22.19 4.44
N GLU A 70 11.26 -22.15 4.37
CA GLU A 70 12.14 -22.23 5.55
C GLU A 70 11.90 -21.06 6.53
N ALA A 71 11.73 -19.86 6.05
CA ALA A 71 11.38 -18.70 6.87
C ALA A 71 10.00 -18.87 7.53
N ALA A 72 9.02 -19.40 6.81
CA ALA A 72 7.69 -19.69 7.35
C ALA A 72 7.75 -20.78 8.43
N LEU A 73 8.56 -21.82 8.26
CA LEU A 73 8.79 -22.84 9.29
C LEU A 73 9.41 -22.25 10.56
N TYR A 74 10.37 -21.33 10.43
CA TYR A 74 10.90 -20.59 11.58
C TYR A 74 9.80 -19.85 12.35
N ILE A 75 8.94 -19.10 11.65
CA ILE A 75 7.84 -18.36 12.28
C ILE A 75 6.87 -19.32 12.96
N MET A 76 6.49 -20.40 12.29
CA MET A 76 5.59 -21.43 12.83
C MET A 76 6.16 -22.06 14.12
N GLU A 77 7.47 -22.32 14.17
CA GLU A 77 8.12 -22.82 15.39
C GLU A 77 8.05 -21.81 16.53
N GLN A 78 8.27 -20.50 16.26
CA GLN A 78 8.15 -19.47 17.29
C GLN A 78 6.70 -19.33 17.78
N LEU A 79 5.70 -19.34 16.88
CA LEU A 79 4.29 -19.31 17.27
C LEU A 79 3.93 -20.48 18.21
N LYS A 80 4.41 -21.69 17.88
CA LYS A 80 4.22 -22.87 18.73
C LYS A 80 4.84 -22.67 20.12
N ARG A 81 6.05 -22.10 20.20
CA ARG A 81 6.72 -21.78 21.49
C ARG A 81 5.92 -20.74 22.29
N TYR A 82 5.18 -19.86 21.62
CA TYR A 82 4.32 -18.85 22.25
C TYR A 82 2.94 -19.38 22.63
N GLY A 83 2.65 -20.66 22.32
CA GLY A 83 1.37 -21.30 22.65
C GLY A 83 0.28 -21.14 21.60
N ILE A 84 0.64 -20.74 20.38
CA ILE A 84 -0.24 -20.67 19.21
C ILE A 84 0.06 -21.89 18.33
N SER A 85 -0.84 -22.88 18.35
CA SER A 85 -0.60 -24.21 17.75
C SER A 85 -1.33 -24.47 16.45
N ASP A 86 -2.21 -23.54 15.98
CA ASP A 86 -2.98 -23.67 14.76
C ASP A 86 -2.28 -23.10 13.52
N ALA A 87 -1.02 -22.69 13.66
CA ALA A 87 -0.22 -22.17 12.56
C ALA A 87 -0.12 -23.21 11.44
N ARG A 88 -0.44 -22.78 10.21
CA ARG A 88 -0.43 -23.64 9.02
C ARG A 88 0.08 -22.89 7.80
N ILE A 89 0.79 -23.63 6.94
CA ILE A 89 1.23 -23.17 5.63
C ILE A 89 0.28 -23.74 4.60
N GLU A 90 -0.24 -22.90 3.73
CA GLU A 90 -1.04 -23.26 2.57
C GLU A 90 -0.31 -22.83 1.30
N GLY A 91 -0.46 -23.59 0.22
CA GLY A 91 0.24 -23.28 -1.02
C GLY A 91 -0.54 -23.73 -2.24
N TRP A 92 -0.55 -22.90 -3.27
CA TRP A 92 -1.26 -23.12 -4.51
C TRP A 92 -0.30 -23.16 -5.69
N PRO A 93 -0.62 -23.90 -6.78
CA PRO A 93 0.25 -24.03 -7.93
C PRO A 93 0.74 -22.70 -8.51
N SER A 94 2.02 -22.63 -8.89
CA SER A 94 2.70 -21.43 -9.36
C SER A 94 3.76 -21.79 -10.41
N ASN A 95 3.62 -21.25 -11.65
CA ASN A 95 4.52 -21.62 -12.74
C ASN A 95 4.69 -20.54 -13.81
N GLY A 96 4.38 -19.28 -13.53
CA GLY A 96 4.49 -18.20 -14.52
C GLY A 96 3.35 -18.12 -15.53
N GLU A 97 2.33 -19.00 -15.44
CA GLU A 97 1.18 -19.03 -16.36
C GLU A 97 -0.16 -19.19 -15.63
N ILE A 98 -0.15 -19.86 -14.48
CA ILE A 98 -1.33 -20.02 -13.63
C ILE A 98 -1.77 -18.66 -13.10
N LYS A 99 -3.08 -18.39 -13.22
CA LYS A 99 -3.67 -17.12 -12.77
C LYS A 99 -4.63 -17.31 -11.61
N TYR A 100 -4.48 -16.44 -10.62
CA TYR A 100 -5.48 -16.20 -9.59
C TYR A 100 -6.15 -14.87 -9.90
N TYR A 101 -7.41 -14.91 -10.31
CA TYR A 101 -8.12 -13.80 -10.98
C TYR A 101 -7.30 -13.28 -12.18
N THR A 102 -6.84 -12.02 -12.17
CA THR A 102 -6.05 -11.44 -13.27
C THR A 102 -4.53 -11.59 -13.09
N TRP A 103 -4.06 -12.08 -11.92
CA TRP A 103 -2.65 -12.13 -11.53
C TRP A 103 -2.00 -13.45 -11.93
N THR A 104 -0.94 -13.38 -12.72
CA THR A 104 -0.14 -14.55 -13.12
C THR A 104 0.92 -14.80 -12.04
N THR A 105 0.96 -16.01 -11.49
CA THR A 105 1.92 -16.40 -10.45
C THR A 105 3.34 -16.53 -11.00
N PRO A 106 4.40 -16.34 -10.18
CA PRO A 106 5.79 -16.52 -10.60
C PRO A 106 6.15 -18.00 -10.76
N VAL A 107 7.25 -18.29 -11.45
CA VAL A 107 7.96 -19.57 -11.35
C VAL A 107 8.77 -19.65 -10.06
N GLY A 108 9.02 -20.85 -9.55
CA GLY A 108 10.04 -21.07 -8.51
C GLY A 108 11.44 -20.78 -9.05
N TRP A 109 12.36 -20.31 -8.20
CA TRP A 109 13.73 -20.02 -8.59
C TRP A 109 14.70 -20.23 -7.42
N GLU A 110 15.86 -20.75 -7.78
CA GLU A 110 17.02 -20.88 -6.90
C GLU A 110 18.29 -20.57 -7.67
N ALA A 111 19.27 -19.96 -7.01
CA ALA A 111 20.59 -19.71 -7.55
C ALA A 111 21.67 -20.11 -6.55
N GLU A 112 22.75 -20.73 -7.06
CA GLU A 112 23.92 -21.13 -6.28
C GLU A 112 25.09 -20.19 -6.53
N PHE A 113 25.20 -19.62 -7.74
CA PHE A 113 26.35 -18.85 -8.18
C PHE A 113 25.96 -17.86 -9.29
N GLY A 114 26.64 -16.71 -9.31
CA GLY A 114 26.53 -15.74 -10.39
C GLY A 114 27.70 -14.74 -10.38
N GLU A 115 28.48 -14.70 -11.46
CA GLU A 115 29.51 -13.69 -11.65
C GLU A 115 29.41 -13.07 -13.06
N LEU A 116 29.74 -11.79 -13.14
CA LEU A 116 29.85 -11.03 -14.38
C LEU A 116 31.21 -10.34 -14.44
N TRP A 117 31.95 -10.62 -15.49
CA TRP A 117 33.30 -10.04 -15.74
C TRP A 117 33.35 -9.28 -17.05
N VAL A 118 34.01 -8.13 -17.07
CA VAL A 118 34.54 -7.58 -18.30
C VAL A 118 35.81 -8.36 -18.64
N VAL A 119 35.90 -8.88 -19.86
CA VAL A 119 37.10 -9.53 -20.40
C VAL A 119 37.93 -8.54 -21.24
N GLU A 120 37.25 -7.77 -22.07
CA GLU A 120 37.79 -6.67 -22.88
C GLU A 120 36.93 -5.43 -22.71
N PRO A 121 37.49 -4.19 -22.74
CA PRO A 121 38.87 -3.82 -23.02
C PRO A 121 39.82 -3.94 -21.81
N GLN A 122 39.29 -4.11 -20.59
CA GLN A 122 40.07 -4.23 -19.37
C GLN A 122 39.40 -5.25 -18.45
N ARG A 123 40.16 -6.27 -18.04
CA ARG A 123 39.59 -7.31 -17.14
C ARG A 123 39.24 -6.75 -15.78
N MET A 124 37.96 -6.87 -15.41
CA MET A 124 37.43 -6.49 -14.10
C MET A 124 36.11 -7.22 -13.79
N ARG A 125 35.87 -7.51 -12.53
CA ARG A 125 34.58 -8.08 -12.07
C ARG A 125 33.56 -6.95 -11.90
N LEU A 126 32.39 -7.10 -12.50
CA LEU A 126 31.28 -6.16 -12.38
C LEU A 126 30.30 -6.59 -11.29
N ALA A 127 30.08 -7.88 -11.15
CA ALA A 127 29.06 -8.41 -10.23
C ALA A 127 29.45 -9.79 -9.67
N SER A 128 29.05 -10.06 -8.43
CA SER A 128 29.15 -11.35 -7.74
C SER A 128 27.92 -11.58 -6.88
N TYR A 129 27.17 -12.65 -7.15
CA TYR A 129 25.98 -13.02 -6.37
C TYR A 129 26.33 -13.33 -4.91
N GLU A 130 27.50 -13.90 -4.64
CA GLU A 130 27.96 -14.20 -3.28
C GLU A 130 28.14 -12.92 -2.45
N GLU A 131 28.74 -11.88 -3.06
CA GLU A 131 29.00 -10.60 -2.37
C GLU A 131 27.78 -9.69 -2.36
N LEU A 132 26.98 -9.70 -3.44
CA LEU A 132 25.87 -8.79 -3.69
C LEU A 132 24.71 -9.56 -4.34
N PRO A 133 23.88 -10.29 -3.56
CA PRO A 133 22.80 -11.12 -4.11
C PRO A 133 21.84 -10.39 -5.04
N THR A 134 21.56 -9.11 -4.80
CA THR A 134 20.65 -8.30 -5.63
C THR A 134 21.15 -8.04 -7.05
N THR A 135 22.43 -8.32 -7.34
CA THR A 135 22.98 -8.15 -8.69
C THR A 135 22.53 -9.23 -9.66
N LEU A 136 22.32 -10.48 -9.20
CA LEU A 136 21.78 -11.54 -10.05
C LEU A 136 20.26 -11.41 -10.13
N VAL A 137 19.77 -11.17 -11.35
CA VAL A 137 18.33 -10.96 -11.57
C VAL A 137 17.56 -12.26 -11.32
N LYS A 138 16.50 -12.17 -10.55
CA LYS A 138 15.60 -13.31 -10.23
C LYS A 138 15.12 -14.01 -11.50
N HIS A 139 15.07 -15.32 -11.45
CA HIS A 139 14.75 -16.24 -12.56
C HIS A 139 15.84 -16.40 -13.62
N SER A 140 17.07 -15.91 -13.39
CA SER A 140 18.22 -16.24 -14.25
C SER A 140 18.52 -17.73 -14.18
N VAL A 141 18.81 -18.34 -15.34
CA VAL A 141 19.16 -19.76 -15.43
C VAL A 141 20.64 -19.98 -15.76
N SER A 142 21.10 -21.21 -15.61
CA SER A 142 22.54 -21.57 -15.77
C SER A 142 23.07 -21.24 -17.14
N HIS A 143 24.16 -20.46 -17.17
CA HIS A 143 24.93 -20.07 -18.35
C HIS A 143 26.41 -19.94 -18.00
N ASP A 144 27.28 -20.26 -18.95
CA ASP A 144 28.72 -19.98 -18.88
C ASP A 144 29.15 -19.54 -20.28
N VAL A 145 29.17 -18.21 -20.50
CA VAL A 145 29.35 -17.63 -21.86
C VAL A 145 30.20 -16.40 -21.84
N THR A 146 31.00 -16.22 -22.92
CA THR A 146 31.68 -14.96 -23.23
C THR A 146 31.08 -14.38 -24.50
N ALA A 147 30.54 -13.18 -24.43
CA ALA A 147 29.86 -12.55 -25.56
C ALA A 147 30.08 -11.03 -25.60
N GLU A 148 29.87 -10.46 -26.79
CA GLU A 148 29.93 -9.01 -26.99
C GLU A 148 28.73 -8.31 -26.32
N LEU A 149 29.00 -7.13 -25.75
CA LEU A 149 28.00 -6.25 -25.19
C LEU A 149 27.50 -5.26 -26.24
N VAL A 150 26.18 -5.09 -26.35
CA VAL A 150 25.52 -4.09 -27.17
C VAL A 150 24.57 -3.25 -26.35
N ASP A 151 24.55 -1.94 -26.56
CA ASP A 151 23.62 -1.00 -25.89
C ASP A 151 22.38 -0.79 -26.78
N VAL A 152 21.19 -0.97 -26.22
CA VAL A 152 19.89 -0.80 -26.90
C VAL A 152 19.05 0.34 -26.28
N GLY A 153 19.68 1.22 -25.51
CA GLY A 153 18.98 2.32 -24.85
C GLY A 153 17.99 1.86 -23.79
N SER A 154 16.69 2.10 -23.99
CA SER A 154 15.69 1.61 -23.05
C SER A 154 15.48 0.09 -23.12
N GLY A 155 15.57 -0.49 -24.29
CA GLY A 155 15.35 -1.91 -24.55
C GLY A 155 13.89 -2.36 -24.39
N LEU A 156 12.95 -1.43 -24.27
CA LEU A 156 11.54 -1.72 -24.02
C LEU A 156 10.71 -1.84 -25.31
N ARG A 157 11.10 -1.10 -26.36
CA ARG A 157 10.34 -0.98 -27.60
C ARG A 157 11.00 -1.77 -28.74
N PRO A 158 10.22 -2.24 -29.72
CA PRO A 158 10.78 -2.82 -30.93
C PRO A 158 11.81 -1.92 -31.65
N ASP A 159 11.56 -0.61 -31.66
CA ASP A 159 12.40 0.41 -32.32
C ASP A 159 13.80 0.53 -31.67
N ASP A 160 13.92 0.21 -30.38
CA ASP A 160 15.21 0.21 -29.66
C ASP A 160 16.21 -0.83 -30.24
N TYR A 161 15.72 -1.78 -31.03
CA TYR A 161 16.48 -2.86 -31.65
C TYR A 161 16.69 -2.68 -33.17
N GLU A 162 16.17 -1.59 -33.74
CA GLU A 162 16.36 -1.33 -35.18
C GLU A 162 17.83 -1.12 -35.52
N GLY A 163 18.32 -1.90 -36.45
CA GLY A 163 19.74 -1.85 -36.88
C GLY A 163 20.74 -2.44 -35.88
N VAL A 164 20.30 -2.99 -34.75
CA VAL A 164 21.15 -3.63 -33.72
C VAL A 164 20.96 -5.14 -33.76
N ASP A 165 22.02 -5.87 -34.15
CA ASP A 165 22.04 -7.33 -34.02
C ASP A 165 22.37 -7.73 -32.58
N VAL A 166 21.38 -8.30 -31.87
CA VAL A 166 21.52 -8.75 -30.49
C VAL A 166 21.66 -10.27 -30.36
N LYS A 167 21.48 -11.02 -31.45
CA LYS A 167 21.50 -12.48 -31.41
C LYS A 167 22.89 -13.00 -30.98
N GLY A 168 22.87 -13.85 -29.92
CA GLY A 168 24.11 -14.39 -29.35
C GLY A 168 24.97 -13.39 -28.58
N LYS A 169 24.46 -12.20 -28.29
CA LYS A 169 25.14 -11.14 -27.55
C LYS A 169 24.52 -10.90 -26.19
N ILE A 170 25.14 -10.10 -25.34
CA ILE A 170 24.62 -9.60 -24.08
C ILE A 170 24.14 -8.16 -24.31
N VAL A 171 22.95 -7.84 -23.82
CA VAL A 171 22.31 -6.53 -24.03
C VAL A 171 22.45 -5.66 -22.79
N LEU A 172 22.91 -4.41 -22.96
CA LEU A 172 22.84 -3.35 -21.95
C LEU A 172 21.59 -2.50 -22.19
N ALA A 173 20.79 -2.25 -21.14
CA ALA A 173 19.60 -1.42 -21.26
C ALA A 173 19.27 -0.71 -19.94
N THR A 174 18.38 0.33 -20.02
CA THR A 174 17.92 1.10 -18.87
C THR A 174 16.48 0.77 -18.45
N GLY A 175 15.77 -0.03 -19.23
CA GLY A 175 14.39 -0.45 -18.94
C GLY A 175 14.30 -1.52 -17.86
N TYR A 176 13.05 -1.84 -17.44
CA TYR A 176 12.80 -2.91 -16.48
C TYR A 176 13.30 -4.25 -17.02
N THR A 177 14.10 -4.95 -16.22
CA THR A 177 14.89 -6.12 -16.69
C THR A 177 14.02 -7.22 -17.30
N GLY A 178 12.84 -7.49 -16.76
CA GLY A 178 11.94 -8.52 -17.29
C GLY A 178 11.41 -8.17 -18.69
N ASP A 179 11.08 -6.90 -18.92
CA ASP A 179 10.60 -6.45 -20.24
C ASP A 179 11.73 -6.43 -21.27
N VAL A 180 12.92 -5.96 -20.88
CA VAL A 180 14.13 -6.02 -21.72
C VAL A 180 14.46 -7.47 -22.07
N HIS A 181 14.43 -8.38 -21.10
CA HIS A 181 14.69 -9.80 -21.32
C HIS A 181 13.69 -10.40 -22.33
N ARG A 182 12.41 -10.07 -22.20
CA ARG A 182 11.38 -10.52 -23.15
C ARG A 182 11.66 -10.03 -24.56
N GLN A 183 12.05 -8.76 -24.71
CA GLN A 183 12.36 -8.18 -26.03
C GLN A 183 13.68 -8.69 -26.61
N ALA A 184 14.75 -8.72 -25.81
CA ALA A 184 16.09 -9.07 -26.28
C ALA A 184 16.30 -10.59 -26.37
N VAL A 185 15.97 -11.34 -25.31
CA VAL A 185 16.31 -12.74 -25.18
C VAL A 185 15.20 -13.62 -25.81
N ILE A 186 13.97 -13.52 -25.32
CA ILE A 186 12.87 -14.41 -25.73
C ILE A 186 12.52 -14.21 -27.23
N LYS A 187 12.45 -12.94 -27.68
CA LYS A 187 12.02 -12.63 -29.05
C LYS A 187 13.17 -12.57 -30.07
N ARG A 188 14.38 -12.18 -29.65
CA ARG A 188 15.50 -11.89 -30.58
C ARG A 188 16.75 -12.74 -30.38
N GLY A 189 16.78 -13.61 -29.35
CA GLY A 189 17.86 -14.59 -29.16
C GLY A 189 19.16 -14.00 -28.61
N ALA A 190 19.12 -12.90 -27.86
CA ALA A 190 20.22 -12.49 -27.00
C ALA A 190 20.47 -13.55 -25.90
N LEU A 191 21.70 -13.63 -25.36
CA LEU A 191 22.06 -14.59 -24.32
C LEU A 191 21.59 -14.15 -22.94
N GLY A 192 21.68 -12.85 -22.67
CA GLY A 192 21.31 -12.28 -21.39
C GLY A 192 21.21 -10.77 -21.44
N VAL A 193 20.81 -10.20 -20.32
CA VAL A 193 20.59 -8.74 -20.19
C VAL A 193 21.37 -8.19 -19.00
N ILE A 194 21.87 -6.99 -19.15
CA ILE A 194 22.44 -6.18 -18.08
C ILE A 194 21.62 -4.92 -17.98
N THR A 195 21.08 -4.66 -16.81
CA THR A 195 20.29 -3.47 -16.60
C THR A 195 20.87 -2.65 -15.44
N TYR A 196 20.52 -1.40 -15.48
CA TYR A 196 20.75 -0.48 -14.41
C TYR A 196 19.42 0.18 -14.10
N MET A 197 18.89 -0.14 -12.93
CA MET A 197 17.66 0.47 -12.43
C MET A 197 18.00 1.29 -11.19
N ALA A 198 17.84 2.60 -11.28
CA ALA A 198 17.92 3.47 -10.13
C ALA A 198 16.69 4.38 -10.13
N PRO A 199 15.78 4.25 -9.16
CA PRO A 199 14.76 5.25 -8.93
C PRO A 199 15.37 6.65 -8.72
N ASP A 200 14.67 7.70 -9.11
CA ASP A 200 15.13 9.09 -8.97
C ASP A 200 15.55 9.45 -7.53
N SER A 201 14.90 8.85 -6.53
CA SER A 201 15.28 9.00 -5.12
C SER A 201 16.68 8.50 -4.78
N ARG A 202 17.26 7.63 -5.62
CA ARG A 202 18.60 7.02 -5.44
C ARG A 202 19.72 7.70 -6.22
N ARG A 203 19.47 8.82 -6.86
CA ARG A 203 20.54 9.59 -7.54
C ARG A 203 21.69 9.96 -6.61
N TYR A 204 21.46 9.99 -5.30
CA TYR A 204 22.47 10.27 -4.28
C TYR A 204 23.28 9.04 -3.84
N TYR A 205 22.91 7.85 -4.30
CA TYR A 205 23.55 6.57 -3.97
C TYR A 205 23.86 5.79 -5.26
N PRO A 206 24.86 6.24 -6.05
CA PRO A 206 25.11 5.71 -7.39
C PRO A 206 25.59 4.26 -7.43
N ASP A 207 26.06 3.74 -6.30
CA ASP A 207 26.57 2.37 -6.17
C ASP A 207 25.51 1.37 -5.70
N LEU A 208 24.31 1.83 -5.35
CA LEU A 208 23.23 0.94 -4.94
C LEU A 208 22.74 0.10 -6.12
N VAL A 209 22.67 -1.21 -5.89
CA VAL A 209 22.10 -2.19 -6.83
C VAL A 209 20.77 -2.70 -6.27
N GLN A 210 19.71 -2.45 -7.03
CA GLN A 210 18.38 -2.92 -6.71
C GLN A 210 18.16 -4.31 -7.28
N TYR A 211 17.38 -5.18 -6.59
CA TYR A 211 16.98 -6.43 -7.20
C TYR A 211 15.92 -6.21 -8.29
N THR A 212 15.89 -7.13 -9.26
CA THR A 212 14.89 -7.18 -10.35
C THR A 212 14.58 -8.62 -10.70
N ALA A 213 13.62 -8.85 -11.60
CA ALA A 213 13.19 -10.18 -11.99
C ALA A 213 12.91 -10.27 -13.49
N LEU A 214 13.12 -11.46 -14.08
CA LEU A 214 12.88 -11.75 -15.51
C LEU A 214 11.41 -12.10 -15.80
N TRP A 215 10.66 -12.61 -14.82
CA TRP A 215 9.26 -13.02 -14.93
C TRP A 215 8.95 -13.93 -16.13
N PRO A 216 9.67 -15.06 -16.31
CA PRO A 216 9.44 -15.95 -17.43
C PRO A 216 8.14 -16.75 -17.26
N ARG A 217 7.58 -17.22 -18.40
CA ARG A 217 6.54 -18.22 -18.44
C ARG A 217 7.16 -19.62 -18.48
N TRP A 218 6.49 -20.60 -17.90
CA TRP A 218 6.97 -21.99 -17.96
C TRP A 218 7.13 -22.53 -19.38
N SER A 219 6.22 -22.15 -20.28
CA SER A 219 6.31 -22.48 -21.69
C SER A 219 7.53 -21.87 -22.42
N GLU A 220 8.15 -20.84 -21.84
CA GLU A 220 9.33 -20.17 -22.36
C GLU A 220 10.64 -20.66 -21.70
N ARG A 221 10.60 -21.61 -20.75
CA ARG A 221 11.74 -22.01 -19.90
C ARG A 221 13.01 -22.34 -20.65
N ASP A 222 12.91 -22.96 -21.85
CA ASP A 222 14.07 -23.35 -22.67
C ASP A 222 14.74 -22.16 -23.39
N LYS A 223 14.11 -20.96 -23.36
CA LYS A 223 14.60 -19.72 -23.95
C LYS A 223 15.06 -18.71 -22.91
N VAL A 224 14.85 -18.97 -21.63
CA VAL A 224 15.23 -18.07 -20.56
C VAL A 224 16.73 -17.94 -20.52
N GLY A 225 17.24 -16.71 -20.46
CA GLY A 225 18.65 -16.41 -20.31
C GLY A 225 19.00 -16.05 -18.86
N PHE A 226 19.89 -15.11 -18.73
CA PHE A 226 20.29 -14.55 -17.45
C PHE A 226 20.16 -13.02 -17.45
N GLY A 227 20.16 -12.44 -16.26
CA GLY A 227 20.22 -11.00 -16.07
C GLY A 227 21.16 -10.62 -14.93
N PHE A 228 21.85 -9.49 -15.10
CA PHE A 228 22.55 -8.82 -14.02
C PHE A 228 22.07 -7.39 -13.91
N ASN A 229 21.83 -6.94 -12.67
CA ASN A 229 21.62 -5.54 -12.36
C ASN A 229 22.92 -4.96 -11.79
N ILE A 230 23.40 -3.87 -12.34
CA ILE A 230 24.67 -3.23 -11.98
C ILE A 230 24.46 -1.80 -11.49
N SER A 231 25.50 -1.19 -10.90
CA SER A 231 25.40 0.17 -10.45
C SER A 231 25.37 1.17 -11.62
N ARG A 232 24.91 2.38 -11.33
CA ARG A 232 24.89 3.49 -12.30
C ARG A 232 26.27 3.80 -12.85
N GLU A 233 27.29 3.78 -11.98
CA GLU A 233 28.68 4.07 -12.38
C GLU A 233 29.21 3.01 -13.31
N GLN A 234 28.94 1.73 -13.00
CA GLN A 234 29.35 0.62 -13.86
C GLN A 234 28.66 0.70 -15.23
N SER A 235 27.36 0.97 -15.27
CA SER A 235 26.64 1.17 -16.53
C SER A 235 27.22 2.32 -17.36
N SER A 236 27.46 3.48 -16.72
CA SER A 236 28.06 4.65 -17.39
C SER A 236 29.46 4.38 -17.92
N MET A 237 30.25 3.55 -17.24
CA MET A 237 31.57 3.12 -17.71
C MET A 237 31.47 2.27 -18.98
N LEU A 238 30.56 1.27 -18.98
CA LEU A 238 30.32 0.42 -20.15
C LEU A 238 29.84 1.24 -21.35
N GLN A 239 28.91 2.15 -21.14
CA GLN A 239 28.38 3.03 -22.17
C GLN A 239 29.47 3.95 -22.75
N ARG A 240 30.38 4.49 -21.91
CA ARG A 240 31.53 5.28 -22.41
C ARG A 240 32.47 4.45 -23.30
N TRP A 241 32.74 3.19 -22.97
CA TRP A 241 33.57 2.34 -23.82
C TRP A 241 32.90 2.02 -25.14
N LEU A 242 31.62 1.68 -25.15
CA LEU A 242 30.85 1.47 -26.37
C LEU A 242 30.78 2.74 -27.22
N GLY A 243 30.55 3.91 -26.63
CA GLY A 243 30.53 5.21 -27.32
C GLY A 243 31.88 5.63 -27.88
N GLN A 244 32.99 5.08 -27.35
CA GLN A 244 34.37 5.24 -27.91
C GLN A 244 34.68 4.24 -29.06
N GLY A 245 33.69 3.40 -29.43
CA GLY A 245 33.89 2.37 -30.44
C GLY A 245 34.72 1.18 -29.97
N LYS A 246 34.94 1.03 -28.65
CA LYS A 246 35.65 -0.12 -28.10
C LYS A 246 34.76 -1.36 -28.12
N LYS A 247 35.36 -2.49 -28.48
CA LYS A 247 34.72 -3.78 -28.30
C LYS A 247 34.68 -4.11 -26.81
N VAL A 248 33.49 -4.38 -26.29
CA VAL A 248 33.30 -4.81 -24.91
C VAL A 248 32.89 -6.28 -24.91
N LEU A 249 33.75 -7.14 -24.36
CA LEU A 249 33.43 -8.56 -24.14
C LEU A 249 33.16 -8.79 -22.67
N LEU A 250 32.06 -9.45 -22.40
CA LEU A 250 31.66 -9.87 -21.06
C LEU A 250 31.67 -11.39 -20.94
N HIS A 251 32.11 -11.89 -19.78
CA HIS A 251 31.97 -13.28 -19.39
C HIS A 251 30.98 -13.34 -18.27
N ALA A 252 29.87 -14.07 -18.48
CA ALA A 252 28.82 -14.30 -17.51
C ALA A 252 28.81 -15.79 -17.13
N GLN A 253 28.92 -16.09 -15.85
CA GLN A 253 28.77 -17.42 -15.30
C GLN A 253 27.64 -17.43 -14.27
N VAL A 254 26.60 -18.22 -14.51
CA VAL A 254 25.41 -18.33 -13.66
C VAL A 254 25.11 -19.80 -13.41
N LYS A 255 24.83 -20.15 -12.17
CA LYS A 255 24.23 -21.44 -11.78
C LYS A 255 22.91 -21.15 -11.10
N GLY A 256 21.84 -21.28 -11.81
CA GLY A 256 20.48 -21.07 -11.37
C GLY A 256 19.49 -21.94 -12.13
N LYS A 257 18.32 -22.14 -11.57
CA LYS A 257 17.23 -22.92 -12.16
C LYS A 257 15.89 -22.32 -11.85
N ILE A 258 14.97 -22.45 -12.77
CA ILE A 258 13.52 -22.21 -12.57
C ILE A 258 12.78 -23.55 -12.53
N TYR A 259 11.67 -23.60 -11.82
CA TYR A 259 10.86 -24.81 -11.66
C TYR A 259 9.39 -24.46 -11.37
N GLU A 260 8.50 -25.40 -11.66
CA GLU A 260 7.12 -25.31 -11.20
C GLU A 260 7.07 -25.47 -9.67
N SER A 261 6.32 -24.63 -8.99
CA SER A 261 6.32 -24.55 -7.54
C SER A 261 4.92 -24.29 -6.99
N LYS A 262 4.86 -23.85 -5.75
CA LYS A 262 3.67 -23.31 -5.11
C LYS A 262 3.94 -21.89 -4.61
N ILE A 263 2.96 -21.01 -4.77
CA ILE A 263 2.95 -19.75 -4.06
C ILE A 263 2.34 -20.03 -2.67
N GLU A 264 3.11 -19.76 -1.62
CA GLU A 264 2.75 -20.13 -0.26
C GLU A 264 2.36 -18.91 0.57
N MET A 265 1.55 -19.16 1.58
CA MET A 265 1.24 -18.25 2.67
C MET A 265 1.12 -19.03 3.99
N MET A 266 1.25 -18.34 5.10
CA MET A 266 1.08 -18.93 6.43
C MET A 266 0.05 -18.15 7.23
N SER A 267 -0.80 -18.86 7.96
CA SER A 267 -1.76 -18.25 8.89
C SER A 267 -1.69 -18.84 10.28
N ALA A 268 -2.03 -18.01 11.28
CA ALA A 268 -2.22 -18.42 12.66
C ALA A 268 -3.33 -17.58 13.31
N THR A 269 -3.98 -18.09 14.36
CA THR A 269 -5.07 -17.36 15.00
C THR A 269 -4.98 -17.32 16.52
N ILE A 270 -5.54 -16.26 17.10
CA ILE A 270 -6.02 -16.21 18.48
C ILE A 270 -7.54 -16.28 18.38
N PRO A 271 -8.15 -17.43 18.73
CA PRO A 271 -9.57 -17.67 18.45
C PRO A 271 -10.49 -16.78 19.28
N GLY A 272 -11.56 -16.30 18.63
CA GLY A 272 -12.65 -15.58 19.28
C GLY A 272 -13.56 -16.51 20.08
N THR A 273 -14.20 -15.95 21.12
CA THR A 273 -15.09 -16.71 22.01
C THR A 273 -16.58 -16.46 21.77
N THR A 274 -16.94 -15.28 21.27
CA THR A 274 -18.35 -14.86 21.09
C THR A 274 -18.74 -14.84 19.61
N PHE A 275 -17.86 -14.32 18.76
CA PHE A 275 -18.05 -14.21 17.32
C PHE A 275 -16.83 -14.80 16.59
N PRO A 276 -16.53 -16.11 16.73
CA PRO A 276 -15.31 -16.71 16.19
C PRO A 276 -15.23 -16.67 14.66
N GLU A 277 -16.36 -16.51 13.98
CA GLU A 277 -16.47 -16.36 12.53
C GLU A 277 -16.11 -14.95 12.03
N GLN A 278 -16.10 -13.95 12.91
CA GLN A 278 -15.67 -12.59 12.59
C GLN A 278 -14.18 -12.46 12.89
N GLU A 279 -13.42 -11.94 11.92
CA GLU A 279 -11.96 -11.90 12.02
C GLU A 279 -11.40 -10.47 11.90
N VAL A 280 -10.47 -10.15 12.77
CA VAL A 280 -9.58 -8.99 12.64
C VAL A 280 -8.28 -9.52 12.06
N LEU A 281 -7.84 -8.98 10.92
CA LEU A 281 -6.66 -9.45 10.22
C LEU A 281 -5.48 -8.52 10.47
N ILE A 282 -4.31 -9.11 10.73
CA ILE A 282 -3.01 -8.46 10.66
C ILE A 282 -2.21 -9.21 9.61
N CYS A 283 -1.82 -8.55 8.54
CA CYS A 283 -1.03 -9.18 7.49
C CYS A 283 0.29 -8.45 7.24
N GLY A 284 1.20 -9.15 6.56
CA GLY A 284 2.45 -8.62 6.06
C GLY A 284 3.15 -9.67 5.23
N HIS A 285 3.86 -9.26 4.20
CA HIS A 285 4.56 -10.24 3.38
C HIS A 285 5.85 -10.73 4.06
N LEU A 286 6.22 -11.96 3.73
CA LEU A 286 7.43 -12.60 4.24
C LEU A 286 8.55 -12.60 3.22
N ASP A 287 8.19 -12.55 1.94
CA ASP A 287 9.14 -12.66 0.84
C ASP A 287 10.02 -11.43 0.67
N HIS A 288 11.29 -11.68 0.40
CA HIS A 288 12.28 -10.70 -0.05
C HIS A 288 13.60 -11.40 -0.38
N TYR A 289 14.49 -10.74 -1.11
CA TYR A 289 15.92 -11.10 -1.18
C TYR A 289 16.60 -10.86 0.17
N LYS A 290 17.73 -11.52 0.41
CA LYS A 290 18.59 -11.15 1.56
C LYS A 290 19.17 -9.75 1.34
N PRO A 291 19.32 -8.95 2.43
CA PRO A 291 18.80 -9.23 3.77
C PRO A 291 17.32 -8.89 3.94
N GLY A 292 16.79 -7.87 3.29
CA GLY A 292 15.40 -7.42 3.40
C GLY A 292 14.97 -7.28 4.86
N ALA A 293 15.71 -6.46 5.63
CA ALA A 293 15.53 -6.39 7.08
C ALA A 293 14.32 -5.53 7.46
N ASN A 294 14.17 -4.37 6.81
CA ASN A 294 12.99 -3.56 6.98
C ASN A 294 11.88 -4.04 6.04
N ASP A 295 12.21 -4.35 4.79
CA ASP A 295 11.31 -4.87 3.76
C ASP A 295 11.47 -6.41 3.59
N ASN A 296 10.59 -7.27 4.11
CA ASN A 296 9.62 -6.98 5.14
C ASN A 296 9.81 -7.96 6.31
N ALA A 297 11.09 -8.23 6.68
CA ALA A 297 11.33 -8.99 7.90
C ALA A 297 10.81 -8.22 9.12
N SER A 298 10.77 -6.86 9.07
CA SER A 298 10.27 -6.02 10.15
C SER A 298 8.76 -6.22 10.39
N GLY A 299 7.95 -6.22 9.33
CA GLY A 299 6.50 -6.47 9.42
C GLY A 299 6.21 -7.89 9.88
N SER A 300 6.89 -8.88 9.29
CA SER A 300 6.78 -10.29 9.67
C SER A 300 7.16 -10.53 11.14
N ALA A 301 8.24 -9.92 11.63
CA ALA A 301 8.68 -9.98 13.02
C ALA A 301 7.74 -9.24 13.97
N GLY A 302 7.21 -8.09 13.54
CA GLY A 302 6.23 -7.32 14.30
C GLY A 302 4.95 -8.11 14.55
N MET A 303 4.44 -8.79 13.51
CA MET A 303 3.29 -9.69 13.63
C MET A 303 3.54 -10.80 14.65
N LEU A 304 4.73 -11.41 14.60
CA LEU A 304 5.12 -12.47 15.54
C LEU A 304 5.20 -11.97 16.98
N GLU A 305 5.71 -10.75 17.19
CA GLU A 305 5.76 -10.11 18.52
C GLU A 305 4.37 -9.75 19.04
N ILE A 306 3.48 -9.22 18.18
CA ILE A 306 2.10 -8.95 18.55
C ILE A 306 1.37 -10.23 18.96
N ALA A 307 1.53 -11.30 18.20
CA ALA A 307 0.97 -12.62 18.49
C ALA A 307 1.47 -13.16 19.84
N ARG A 308 2.80 -13.06 20.09
CA ARG A 308 3.43 -13.44 21.36
C ARG A 308 2.83 -12.67 22.54
N ALA A 309 2.79 -11.32 22.42
CA ALA A 309 2.37 -10.48 23.52
C ALA A 309 0.89 -10.70 23.88
N LEU A 310 0.01 -10.78 22.90
CA LEU A 310 -1.41 -11.04 23.10
C LEU A 310 -1.63 -12.42 23.74
N GLN A 311 -1.02 -13.48 23.17
CA GLN A 311 -1.16 -14.83 23.68
C GLN A 311 -0.64 -14.96 25.12
N ARG A 312 0.46 -14.28 25.45
CA ARG A 312 1.03 -14.30 26.79
C ARG A 312 0.14 -13.59 27.81
N LEU A 313 -0.43 -12.45 27.47
CA LEU A 313 -1.37 -11.73 28.34
C LEU A 313 -2.65 -12.54 28.58
N ILE A 314 -3.15 -13.22 27.55
CA ILE A 314 -4.31 -14.12 27.66
C ILE A 314 -3.99 -15.35 28.53
N SER A 315 -2.87 -16.03 28.26
CA SER A 315 -2.49 -17.23 29.01
C SER A 315 -2.24 -16.97 30.50
N ARG A 316 -1.84 -15.73 30.86
CA ARG A 316 -1.69 -15.29 32.25
C ARG A 316 -2.97 -14.76 32.89
N GLY A 317 -4.08 -14.74 32.16
CA GLY A 317 -5.37 -14.21 32.66
C GLY A 317 -5.38 -12.70 32.86
N GLN A 318 -4.41 -11.97 32.30
CA GLN A 318 -4.37 -10.49 32.35
C GLN A 318 -5.30 -9.84 31.33
N LEU A 319 -5.48 -10.52 30.18
CA LEU A 319 -6.53 -10.25 29.20
C LEU A 319 -7.43 -11.49 29.09
N SER A 320 -8.72 -11.28 28.92
CA SER A 320 -9.66 -12.36 28.56
C SER A 320 -9.43 -12.77 27.11
N PRO A 321 -9.74 -14.02 26.69
CA PRO A 321 -9.77 -14.34 25.26
C PRO A 321 -10.65 -13.34 24.49
N PRO A 322 -10.29 -12.98 23.26
CA PRO A 322 -11.01 -11.97 22.48
C PRO A 322 -12.43 -12.46 22.11
N LYS A 323 -13.35 -11.55 21.85
CA LYS A 323 -14.70 -11.89 21.37
C LYS A 323 -14.69 -12.37 19.93
N ARG A 324 -13.86 -11.75 19.07
CA ARG A 324 -13.65 -12.06 17.64
C ARG A 324 -12.27 -12.63 17.42
N THR A 325 -12.10 -13.46 16.41
CA THR A 325 -10.80 -14.05 16.07
C THR A 325 -9.81 -12.98 15.61
N ILE A 326 -8.58 -13.01 16.12
CA ILE A 326 -7.46 -12.24 15.56
C ILE A 326 -6.63 -13.20 14.72
N ARG A 327 -6.57 -12.94 13.41
CA ARG A 327 -5.80 -13.75 12.46
C ARG A 327 -4.53 -13.01 12.03
N PHE A 328 -3.43 -13.73 12.02
CA PHE A 328 -2.16 -13.30 11.45
C PHE A 328 -1.95 -14.00 10.11
N LEU A 329 -1.49 -13.25 9.11
CA LEU A 329 -1.35 -13.74 7.75
C LEU A 329 0.00 -13.29 7.16
N TRP A 330 0.98 -14.21 7.10
CA TRP A 330 2.24 -14.01 6.40
C TRP A 330 2.08 -14.49 4.96
N VAL A 331 2.26 -13.60 4.01
CA VAL A 331 1.98 -13.88 2.60
C VAL A 331 3.22 -13.80 1.71
N SER A 332 3.14 -14.36 0.51
CA SER A 332 3.97 -13.91 -0.61
C SER A 332 3.30 -12.69 -1.21
N GLU A 333 3.98 -11.56 -1.21
CA GLU A 333 3.43 -10.24 -1.51
C GLU A 333 2.61 -10.24 -2.79
N MET A 334 1.40 -9.70 -2.71
CA MET A 334 0.40 -9.61 -3.78
C MET A 334 0.00 -10.96 -4.39
N TYR A 335 0.97 -11.78 -4.85
CA TYR A 335 0.68 -13.05 -5.55
C TYR A 335 0.13 -14.13 -4.62
N GLY A 336 0.67 -14.26 -3.42
CA GLY A 336 0.14 -15.17 -2.40
C GLY A 336 -1.18 -14.67 -1.84
N THR A 337 -1.29 -13.36 -1.63
CA THR A 337 -2.52 -12.72 -1.13
C THR A 337 -3.68 -12.92 -2.09
N ILE A 338 -3.48 -12.69 -3.39
CA ILE A 338 -4.55 -12.88 -4.38
C ILE A 338 -4.90 -14.37 -4.56
N ALA A 339 -3.91 -15.27 -4.47
CA ALA A 339 -4.16 -16.71 -4.47
C ALA A 339 -4.99 -17.14 -3.25
N TYR A 340 -4.67 -16.62 -2.06
CA TYR A 340 -5.43 -16.84 -0.85
C TYR A 340 -6.88 -16.34 -0.99
N LEU A 341 -7.08 -15.10 -1.41
CA LEU A 341 -8.41 -14.51 -1.58
C LEU A 341 -9.28 -15.27 -2.59
N LYS A 342 -8.69 -15.82 -3.65
CA LYS A 342 -9.42 -16.64 -4.61
C LYS A 342 -9.83 -17.99 -4.04
N ASN A 343 -8.98 -18.62 -3.23
CA ASN A 343 -9.25 -19.93 -2.64
C ASN A 343 -10.05 -19.87 -1.34
N HIS A 344 -10.14 -18.68 -0.71
CA HIS A 344 -10.88 -18.40 0.51
C HIS A 344 -11.86 -17.22 0.29
N PRO A 345 -12.89 -17.37 -0.56
CA PRO A 345 -13.83 -16.28 -0.85
C PRO A 345 -14.63 -15.80 0.37
N GLU A 346 -14.72 -16.63 1.43
CA GLU A 346 -15.35 -16.28 2.71
C GLU A 346 -14.60 -15.18 3.47
N VAL A 347 -13.34 -14.92 3.16
CA VAL A 347 -12.52 -13.86 3.80
C VAL A 347 -13.19 -12.51 3.68
N SER A 348 -13.78 -12.20 2.53
CA SER A 348 -14.52 -10.95 2.29
C SER A 348 -15.70 -10.74 3.26
N GLN A 349 -16.30 -11.81 3.75
CA GLN A 349 -17.46 -11.76 4.66
C GLN A 349 -17.05 -11.85 6.12
N ARG A 350 -15.96 -12.53 6.44
CA ARG A 350 -15.48 -12.79 7.79
C ARG A 350 -14.62 -11.66 8.32
N THR A 351 -13.84 -11.00 7.47
CA THR A 351 -12.83 -10.01 7.87
C THR A 351 -13.46 -8.64 8.06
N ILE A 352 -13.42 -8.17 9.31
CA ILE A 352 -13.89 -6.84 9.70
C ILE A 352 -13.01 -5.74 9.14
N ALA A 353 -11.70 -5.91 9.31
CA ALA A 353 -10.68 -5.00 8.85
C ALA A 353 -9.30 -5.68 8.84
N ASN A 354 -8.38 -5.15 8.07
CA ASN A 354 -7.00 -5.60 7.96
C ASN A 354 -6.02 -4.46 8.28
N ILE A 355 -5.00 -4.76 9.08
CA ILE A 355 -3.83 -3.92 9.31
C ILE A 355 -2.65 -4.58 8.61
N ASN A 356 -2.17 -3.97 7.54
CA ASN A 356 -0.99 -4.43 6.81
C ASN A 356 0.27 -3.81 7.40
N LEU A 357 1.21 -4.64 7.82
CA LEU A 357 2.49 -4.25 8.38
C LEU A 357 3.59 -4.48 7.34
N ASP A 358 4.09 -3.37 6.79
CA ASP A 358 5.10 -3.42 5.74
C ASP A 358 6.12 -2.31 5.94
N MET A 359 7.39 -2.71 6.20
CA MET A 359 8.49 -1.80 6.48
C MET A 359 8.28 -1.00 7.78
N ILE A 360 8.06 -1.68 8.91
CA ILE A 360 7.64 -1.02 10.17
C ILE A 360 8.78 -0.73 11.16
N GLY A 361 10.02 -1.02 10.79
CA GLY A 361 11.15 -1.01 11.75
C GLY A 361 12.24 0.02 11.47
N GLU A 362 12.04 0.96 10.58
CA GLU A 362 13.09 1.86 10.09
C GLU A 362 13.69 2.76 11.17
N ASP A 363 15.02 2.84 11.25
CA ASP A 363 15.75 3.78 12.11
C ASP A 363 15.66 5.20 11.50
N SER A 364 14.71 5.98 11.99
CA SER A 364 14.43 7.31 11.48
C SER A 364 15.65 8.26 11.51
N VAL A 365 16.65 8.02 12.38
CA VAL A 365 17.86 8.85 12.44
C VAL A 365 18.82 8.49 11.31
N LYS A 366 19.01 7.21 11.04
CA LYS A 366 19.96 6.73 10.02
C LYS A 366 19.45 6.94 8.59
N THR A 367 18.14 6.85 8.39
CA THR A 367 17.54 6.85 7.06
C THR A 367 16.72 8.10 6.76
N ASN A 368 16.61 9.02 7.73
CA ASN A 368 15.75 10.21 7.63
C ASN A 368 14.30 9.86 7.31
N SER A 369 13.83 8.75 7.86
CA SER A 369 12.50 8.20 7.64
C SER A 369 11.50 8.68 8.69
N TYR A 370 10.23 8.41 8.45
CA TYR A 370 9.11 8.66 9.37
C TYR A 370 8.07 7.54 9.22
N PHE A 371 7.35 7.26 10.28
CA PHE A 371 6.22 6.34 10.22
C PHE A 371 5.08 6.92 9.39
N TYR A 372 4.45 6.13 8.53
CA TYR A 372 3.22 6.55 7.87
C TYR A 372 2.13 5.49 7.96
N VAL A 373 0.90 5.98 7.92
CA VAL A 373 -0.30 5.17 7.76
C VAL A 373 -0.96 5.56 6.44
N THR A 374 -1.21 4.58 5.58
CA THR A 374 -2.03 4.75 4.38
C THR A 374 -3.49 4.46 4.73
N ARG A 375 -4.39 5.40 4.44
CA ARG A 375 -5.83 5.24 4.65
C ARG A 375 -6.43 4.21 3.69
N THR A 376 -7.65 3.75 4.00
CA THR A 376 -8.48 3.03 3.02
C THR A 376 -8.89 3.96 1.87
N PRO A 377 -9.13 3.43 0.65
CA PRO A 377 -9.62 4.24 -0.47
C PRO A 377 -11.05 4.73 -0.21
N ASP A 378 -11.46 5.80 -0.90
CA ASP A 378 -12.81 6.36 -0.75
C ASP A 378 -13.91 5.47 -1.36
N SER A 379 -13.54 4.45 -2.15
CA SER A 379 -14.46 3.36 -2.56
C SER A 379 -14.77 2.39 -1.42
N ASN A 380 -13.91 2.31 -0.41
CA ASN A 380 -14.07 1.45 0.77
C ASN A 380 -13.88 2.24 2.09
N PRO A 381 -14.73 3.26 2.36
CA PRO A 381 -14.61 4.10 3.53
C PRO A 381 -14.91 3.31 4.80
N SER A 382 -14.08 3.48 5.84
CA SER A 382 -14.19 2.67 7.06
C SER A 382 -13.84 3.44 8.33
N PHE A 383 -14.43 3.03 9.44
CA PHE A 383 -14.06 3.43 10.80
C PHE A 383 -12.58 3.17 11.11
N LEU A 384 -11.95 2.24 10.40
CA LEU A 384 -10.57 1.80 10.62
C LEU A 384 -9.58 2.97 10.59
N ASN A 385 -9.78 3.90 9.65
CA ASN A 385 -8.94 5.09 9.53
C ASN A 385 -8.92 5.88 10.84
N ASP A 386 -10.09 6.14 11.42
CA ASP A 386 -10.22 6.99 12.61
C ASP A 386 -9.74 6.28 13.88
N LEU A 387 -9.93 4.97 13.99
CA LEU A 387 -9.38 4.14 15.07
C LEU A 387 -7.85 4.16 15.05
N VAL A 388 -7.26 3.91 13.89
CA VAL A 388 -5.80 3.87 13.73
C VAL A 388 -5.19 5.25 13.97
N GLU A 389 -5.75 6.31 13.38
CA GLU A 389 -5.28 7.69 13.60
C GLU A 389 -5.36 8.10 15.07
N ASN A 390 -6.41 7.70 15.78
CA ASN A 390 -6.53 7.95 17.21
C ASN A 390 -5.36 7.34 17.98
N MET A 391 -5.00 6.09 17.68
CA MET A 391 -3.89 5.40 18.34
C MET A 391 -2.51 5.95 17.92
N VAL A 392 -2.32 6.37 16.68
CA VAL A 392 -1.09 7.05 16.22
C VAL A 392 -0.88 8.34 16.99
N ILE A 393 -1.91 9.18 17.10
CA ILE A 393 -1.86 10.44 17.84
C ILE A 393 -1.61 10.17 19.35
N HIS A 394 -2.25 9.15 19.92
CA HIS A 394 -1.97 8.75 21.29
C HIS A 394 -0.49 8.37 21.47
N THR A 395 0.03 7.52 20.60
CA THR A 395 1.42 7.04 20.62
C THR A 395 2.43 8.18 20.51
N SER A 396 2.14 9.21 19.71
CA SER A 396 3.00 10.39 19.56
C SER A 396 3.12 11.22 20.84
N ARG A 397 2.17 11.07 21.77
CA ARG A 397 2.13 11.79 23.04
C ARG A 397 2.73 10.98 24.21
N VAL A 398 2.93 9.70 24.02
CA VAL A 398 3.48 8.78 25.02
C VAL A 398 4.95 8.51 24.71
N ASN A 399 5.82 8.62 25.71
CA ASN A 399 7.25 8.35 25.53
C ASN A 399 7.52 6.84 25.49
N ILE A 400 7.21 6.19 24.36
CA ILE A 400 7.49 4.77 24.13
C ILE A 400 8.92 4.62 23.64
N THR A 401 9.72 3.85 24.39
CA THR A 401 11.12 3.54 24.03
C THR A 401 11.43 2.07 24.33
N SER A 402 12.44 1.55 23.65
CA SER A 402 13.07 0.27 23.93
C SER A 402 14.47 0.48 24.53
N PRO A 403 14.99 -0.43 25.40
CA PRO A 403 16.28 -0.25 26.05
C PRO A 403 17.45 0.02 25.12
N ARG A 404 17.51 -0.66 23.98
CA ARG A 404 18.56 -0.51 22.94
C ARG A 404 18.15 0.33 21.75
N GLY A 405 16.89 0.78 21.70
CA GLY A 405 16.36 1.55 20.59
C GLY A 405 16.62 3.07 20.72
N SER A 406 16.31 3.75 19.66
CA SER A 406 16.39 5.20 19.55
C SER A 406 15.56 5.92 20.63
N ARG A 407 15.99 7.13 20.98
CA ARG A 407 15.23 8.10 21.81
C ARG A 407 14.60 9.18 20.95
N PHE A 408 14.63 9.01 19.62
CA PHE A 408 14.10 9.99 18.69
C PHE A 408 12.57 10.14 18.87
N PRO A 409 12.01 11.35 18.69
CA PRO A 409 10.57 11.55 18.73
C PRO A 409 9.85 10.69 17.69
N PHE A 410 8.62 10.29 18.00
CA PHE A 410 7.80 9.54 17.05
C PHE A 410 7.26 10.50 15.98
N ASN A 411 7.91 10.51 14.82
CA ASN A 411 7.49 11.27 13.65
C ASN A 411 6.55 10.41 12.80
N TYR A 412 5.38 10.94 12.48
CA TYR A 412 4.40 10.21 11.69
C TYR A 412 3.69 11.08 10.67
N ARG A 413 3.11 10.43 9.69
CA ARG A 413 2.25 11.02 8.68
C ARG A 413 1.03 10.13 8.45
N ILE A 414 -0.16 10.75 8.31
CA ILE A 414 -1.34 10.08 7.79
C ILE A 414 -1.46 10.44 6.31
N SER A 415 -1.40 9.43 5.46
CA SER A 415 -1.38 9.59 4.00
C SER A 415 -2.73 9.21 3.40
N PRO A 416 -3.16 9.86 2.32
CA PRO A 416 -4.24 9.35 1.47
C PRO A 416 -3.94 7.92 1.02
N TYR A 417 -4.94 7.25 0.46
CA TYR A 417 -4.77 5.92 -0.11
C TYR A 417 -3.66 5.89 -1.16
N GLY A 418 -2.85 4.86 -1.10
CA GLY A 418 -1.85 4.48 -2.08
C GLY A 418 -1.68 2.96 -2.04
N GLY A 419 -1.53 2.33 -3.19
CA GLY A 419 -1.20 0.91 -3.30
C GLY A 419 0.27 0.63 -2.97
N GLY A 420 0.76 -0.55 -3.34
CA GLY A 420 2.17 -0.92 -3.25
C GLY A 420 2.47 -2.02 -2.25
N SER A 421 1.46 -2.58 -1.55
CA SER A 421 1.59 -3.73 -0.66
C SER A 421 0.26 -4.49 -0.56
N ASP A 422 0.18 -5.51 0.29
CA ASP A 422 -0.95 -6.45 0.37
C ASP A 422 -2.31 -5.82 0.70
N HIS A 423 -2.36 -4.69 1.40
CA HIS A 423 -3.60 -3.94 1.63
C HIS A 423 -4.34 -3.59 0.33
N TYR A 424 -3.60 -3.41 -0.78
CA TYR A 424 -4.15 -3.18 -2.12
C TYR A 424 -5.06 -4.32 -2.60
N MET A 425 -4.72 -5.57 -2.25
CA MET A 425 -5.53 -6.74 -2.60
C MET A 425 -6.83 -6.81 -1.82
N PHE A 426 -6.81 -6.42 -0.54
CA PHE A 426 -7.96 -6.46 0.35
C PHE A 426 -8.95 -5.33 0.11
N THR A 427 -8.46 -4.11 -0.15
CA THR A 427 -9.31 -2.92 -0.32
C THR A 427 -10.02 -2.85 -1.67
N GLU A 428 -9.67 -3.71 -2.60
CA GLU A 428 -10.30 -3.76 -3.91
C GLU A 428 -11.81 -4.00 -3.81
N GLY A 429 -12.60 -3.27 -4.62
CA GLY A 429 -14.04 -3.16 -4.46
C GLY A 429 -14.85 -4.46 -4.51
N SER A 430 -14.34 -5.51 -5.19
CA SER A 430 -14.98 -6.83 -5.23
C SER A 430 -14.60 -7.73 -4.05
N ILE A 431 -13.50 -7.42 -3.37
CA ILE A 431 -13.07 -8.04 -2.11
C ILE A 431 -13.66 -7.29 -0.93
N GLY A 432 -13.53 -5.96 -0.92
CA GLY A 432 -14.25 -5.06 -0.03
C GLY A 432 -13.83 -5.10 1.44
N VAL A 433 -12.66 -5.65 1.77
CA VAL A 433 -12.13 -5.66 3.15
C VAL A 433 -11.39 -4.35 3.41
N PRO A 434 -11.83 -3.51 4.37
CA PRO A 434 -11.08 -2.30 4.71
C PRO A 434 -9.67 -2.65 5.21
N ALA A 435 -8.64 -2.05 4.60
CA ALA A 435 -7.26 -2.28 5.01
C ALA A 435 -6.46 -0.98 5.03
N THR A 436 -5.64 -0.80 6.07
CA THR A 436 -4.64 0.25 6.20
C THR A 436 -3.25 -0.35 6.09
N MET A 437 -2.28 0.40 5.57
CA MET A 437 -0.88 0.00 5.59
C MET A 437 -0.08 0.89 6.56
N PHE A 438 0.77 0.25 7.35
CA PHE A 438 1.77 0.86 8.21
C PHE A 438 3.13 0.68 7.57
N GLY A 439 3.91 1.74 7.44
CA GLY A 439 5.21 1.64 6.81
C GLY A 439 6.13 2.83 7.07
N HIS A 440 7.31 2.77 6.46
CA HIS A 440 8.31 3.83 6.47
C HIS A 440 8.89 4.01 5.07
N PRO A 441 9.09 5.24 4.58
CA PRO A 441 9.89 5.45 3.38
C PRO A 441 11.34 5.04 3.68
N ASP A 442 11.97 4.32 2.75
CA ASP A 442 13.33 3.83 2.92
C ASP A 442 14.19 4.11 1.69
N PRO A 443 15.32 4.83 1.82
CA PRO A 443 16.25 5.07 0.72
C PRO A 443 16.98 3.81 0.26
N TYR A 444 16.97 2.74 1.07
CA TYR A 444 17.63 1.47 0.80
C TYR A 444 16.68 0.35 0.32
N HIS A 445 15.42 0.69 0.15
CA HIS A 445 14.37 -0.22 -0.32
C HIS A 445 14.81 -1.02 -1.56
N HIS A 446 14.62 -2.34 -1.52
CA HIS A 446 15.00 -3.30 -2.55
C HIS A 446 16.50 -3.41 -2.82
N THR A 447 17.37 -3.02 -1.89
CA THR A 447 18.82 -3.16 -2.03
C THR A 447 19.44 -3.99 -0.92
N ILE A 448 20.70 -4.40 -1.11
CA ILE A 448 21.49 -5.08 -0.07
C ILE A 448 21.71 -4.20 1.19
N GLN A 449 21.50 -2.90 1.07
CA GLN A 449 21.66 -1.96 2.18
C GLN A 449 20.45 -1.92 3.14
N ASP A 450 19.35 -2.61 2.81
CA ASP A 450 18.27 -2.86 3.76
C ASP A 450 18.68 -3.90 4.80
N THR A 451 19.47 -3.46 5.76
CA THR A 451 20.18 -4.29 6.75
C THR A 451 19.69 -4.04 8.17
N VAL A 452 19.87 -5.02 9.05
CA VAL A 452 19.40 -5.01 10.45
C VAL A 452 19.90 -3.82 11.28
N ASP A 453 21.04 -3.22 10.93
CA ASP A 453 21.57 -2.04 11.61
C ASP A 453 20.72 -0.78 11.39
N LYS A 454 19.83 -0.79 10.38
CA LYS A 454 18.86 0.26 10.08
C LYS A 454 17.47 -0.02 10.66
N VAL A 455 17.32 -1.12 11.41
CA VAL A 455 16.08 -1.46 12.11
C VAL A 455 16.18 -1.06 13.59
N ASP A 456 15.27 -0.20 14.03
CA ASP A 456 15.20 0.32 15.40
C ASP A 456 14.16 -0.39 16.26
N SER A 457 14.60 -0.93 17.40
CA SER A 457 13.70 -1.61 18.36
C SER A 457 12.66 -0.70 19.00
N THR A 458 12.93 0.61 19.13
CA THR A 458 11.92 1.56 19.62
C THR A 458 10.80 1.73 18.61
N GLU A 459 11.14 1.86 17.33
CA GLU A 459 10.15 2.05 16.27
C GLU A 459 9.30 0.80 16.08
N LEU A 460 9.93 -0.38 16.06
CA LEU A 460 9.21 -1.66 16.07
C LEU A 460 8.21 -1.74 17.24
N LYS A 461 8.62 -1.35 18.45
CA LYS A 461 7.74 -1.37 19.62
C LYS A 461 6.55 -0.43 19.46
N ARG A 462 6.76 0.79 18.95
CA ARG A 462 5.73 1.82 18.73
C ARG A 462 4.68 1.32 17.74
N VAL A 463 5.13 0.80 16.61
CA VAL A 463 4.22 0.33 15.55
C VAL A 463 3.48 -0.93 15.97
N CYS A 464 4.16 -1.90 16.59
CA CYS A 464 3.51 -3.08 17.18
C CYS A 464 2.46 -2.70 18.24
N TYR A 465 2.74 -1.66 19.04
CA TYR A 465 1.78 -1.17 20.04
C TYR A 465 0.53 -0.59 19.40
N ILE A 466 0.66 0.23 18.35
CA ILE A 466 -0.48 0.78 17.62
C ILE A 466 -1.31 -0.37 17.02
N ALA A 467 -0.67 -1.28 16.31
CA ALA A 467 -1.36 -2.39 15.65
C ALA A 467 -2.06 -3.34 16.65
N ALA A 468 -1.36 -3.72 17.75
CA ALA A 468 -1.92 -4.58 18.79
C ALA A 468 -3.12 -3.92 19.49
N CYS A 469 -3.03 -2.62 19.81
CA CYS A 469 -4.13 -1.87 20.41
C CYS A 469 -5.35 -1.81 19.49
N CYS A 470 -5.17 -1.51 18.22
CA CYS A 470 -6.25 -1.45 17.24
C CYS A 470 -6.88 -2.83 17.01
N ALA A 471 -6.06 -3.88 16.83
CA ALA A 471 -6.56 -5.24 16.64
C ALA A 471 -7.32 -5.74 17.88
N TRP A 472 -6.79 -5.51 19.07
CA TRP A 472 -7.47 -5.87 20.32
C TRP A 472 -8.78 -5.12 20.49
N TRP A 473 -8.81 -3.82 20.18
CA TRP A 473 -10.02 -3.02 20.24
C TRP A 473 -11.11 -3.61 19.30
N MET A 474 -10.78 -3.82 18.03
CA MET A 474 -11.71 -4.39 17.05
C MET A 474 -12.20 -5.78 17.44
N ALA A 475 -11.31 -6.61 17.98
CA ALA A 475 -11.67 -7.96 18.40
C ALA A 475 -12.60 -7.99 19.60
N ASN A 476 -12.67 -6.93 20.42
CA ASN A 476 -13.46 -6.89 21.65
C ASN A 476 -14.59 -5.85 21.66
N ALA A 477 -14.64 -4.96 20.68
CA ALA A 477 -15.58 -3.86 20.63
C ALA A 477 -17.03 -4.32 20.74
N SER A 478 -17.81 -3.54 21.49
CA SER A 478 -19.25 -3.67 21.76
C SER A 478 -19.92 -2.31 21.59
N ASP A 479 -21.18 -2.21 21.99
CA ASP A 479 -21.97 -0.97 21.91
C ASP A 479 -21.29 0.26 22.55
N GLU A 480 -20.59 0.08 23.66
CA GLU A 480 -19.94 1.18 24.38
C GLU A 480 -18.74 1.70 23.60
N GLU A 481 -17.86 0.81 23.11
CA GLU A 481 -16.73 1.15 22.30
C GLU A 481 -17.19 1.71 20.94
N ALA A 482 -18.24 1.15 20.34
CA ALA A 482 -18.84 1.63 19.10
C ALA A 482 -19.35 3.06 19.21
N LEU A 483 -19.98 3.42 20.34
CA LEU A 483 -20.45 4.78 20.60
C LEU A 483 -19.27 5.78 20.61
N SER A 484 -18.20 5.44 21.33
CA SER A 484 -17.00 6.28 21.41
C SER A 484 -16.33 6.45 20.05
N LEU A 485 -16.25 5.37 19.26
CA LEU A 485 -15.72 5.41 17.91
C LEU A 485 -16.59 6.25 16.97
N ALA A 486 -17.93 6.10 17.05
CA ALA A 486 -18.86 6.87 16.21
C ALA A 486 -18.67 8.40 16.41
N HIS A 487 -18.45 8.83 17.65
CA HIS A 487 -18.11 10.23 17.95
C HIS A 487 -16.79 10.66 17.28
N GLU A 488 -15.77 9.81 17.36
CA GLU A 488 -14.46 10.12 16.78
C GLU A 488 -14.54 10.19 15.24
N VAL A 489 -15.25 9.23 14.61
CA VAL A 489 -15.49 9.23 13.16
C VAL A 489 -16.25 10.47 12.72
N ALA A 490 -17.36 10.81 13.39
CA ALA A 490 -18.17 11.99 13.03
C ALA A 490 -17.39 13.29 13.19
N LYS A 491 -16.63 13.46 14.28
CA LYS A 491 -15.82 14.65 14.56
C LYS A 491 -14.68 14.82 13.55
N ARG A 492 -13.90 13.75 13.32
CA ARG A 492 -12.79 13.78 12.35
C ARG A 492 -13.30 13.91 10.92
N GLY A 493 -14.41 13.24 10.60
CA GLY A 493 -15.07 13.32 9.32
C GLY A 493 -15.48 14.74 8.96
N LEU A 494 -16.07 15.47 9.92
CA LEU A 494 -16.41 16.88 9.70
C LEU A 494 -15.17 17.75 9.45
N GLY A 495 -14.07 17.49 10.17
CA GLY A 495 -12.80 18.17 9.93
C GLY A 495 -12.25 17.90 8.51
N ARG A 496 -12.28 16.64 8.05
CA ARG A 496 -11.87 16.28 6.68
C ARG A 496 -12.75 16.94 5.62
N ALA A 497 -14.08 16.90 5.80
CA ALA A 497 -15.01 17.56 4.90
C ALA A 497 -14.79 19.08 4.83
N GLY A 498 -14.39 19.71 5.95
CA GLY A 498 -13.98 21.12 5.98
C GLY A 498 -12.73 21.41 5.13
N LEU A 499 -11.75 20.51 5.13
CA LEU A 499 -10.58 20.63 4.25
C LEU A 499 -10.96 20.46 2.77
N ASP A 500 -11.90 19.55 2.47
CA ASP A 500 -12.43 19.37 1.12
C ASP A 500 -13.23 20.58 0.64
N LEU A 501 -14.00 21.23 1.53
CA LEU A 501 -14.64 22.51 1.24
C LEU A 501 -13.62 23.61 0.88
N CYS A 502 -12.52 23.71 1.66
CA CYS A 502 -11.44 24.65 1.35
C CYS A 502 -10.79 24.34 -0.01
N ARG A 503 -10.62 23.06 -0.34
CA ARG A 503 -10.11 22.63 -1.65
C ARG A 503 -11.04 23.08 -2.78
N ALA A 504 -12.35 22.91 -2.63
CA ALA A 504 -13.36 23.33 -3.59
C ALA A 504 -13.36 24.85 -3.81
N MET A 505 -13.26 25.63 -2.74
CA MET A 505 -13.21 27.11 -2.82
C MET A 505 -11.94 27.61 -3.52
N ARG A 506 -10.77 27.05 -3.17
CA ARG A 506 -9.49 27.39 -3.84
C ARG A 506 -9.53 27.10 -5.34
N ALA A 507 -10.10 25.96 -5.73
CA ALA A 507 -10.25 25.63 -7.16
C ALA A 507 -11.11 26.65 -7.92
N MET A 508 -12.12 27.23 -7.28
CA MET A 508 -12.91 28.33 -7.87
C MET A 508 -12.10 29.63 -7.94
N ASP A 509 -11.30 29.97 -6.93
CA ASP A 509 -10.42 31.17 -6.96
C ASP A 509 -9.41 31.09 -8.11
N ASP A 510 -8.81 29.90 -8.31
CA ASP A 510 -7.83 29.65 -9.37
C ASP A 510 -8.46 29.66 -10.79
N SER A 511 -9.80 29.59 -10.89
CA SER A 511 -10.57 29.45 -12.14
C SER A 511 -11.40 30.71 -12.50
N THR A 512 -10.91 31.88 -12.14
CA THR A 512 -11.64 33.16 -12.37
C THR A 512 -11.27 33.84 -13.67
N ALA A 513 -10.55 33.21 -14.61
CA ALA A 513 -10.17 33.81 -15.88
C ALA A 513 -11.39 34.03 -16.82
N THR A 514 -12.32 33.08 -16.83
CA THR A 514 -13.55 33.14 -17.60
C THR A 514 -14.78 32.67 -16.80
N PRO A 515 -16.01 33.14 -17.13
CA PRO A 515 -17.24 32.64 -16.51
C PRO A 515 -17.47 31.13 -16.68
N ASP A 516 -16.99 30.54 -17.77
CA ASP A 516 -17.14 29.09 -18.03
C ASP A 516 -16.18 28.26 -17.21
N GLU A 517 -14.93 28.69 -17.01
CA GLU A 517 -13.98 28.06 -16.11
C GLU A 517 -14.47 28.10 -14.67
N LEU A 518 -14.93 29.26 -14.21
CA LEU A 518 -15.52 29.42 -12.88
C LEU A 518 -16.75 28.53 -12.69
N TYR A 519 -17.64 28.42 -13.68
CA TYR A 519 -18.79 27.52 -13.60
C TYR A 519 -18.37 26.04 -13.54
N THR A 520 -17.36 25.66 -14.28
CA THR A 520 -16.82 24.29 -14.24
C THR A 520 -16.23 24.00 -12.86
N ALA A 521 -15.42 24.89 -12.30
CA ALA A 521 -14.87 24.77 -10.96
C ALA A 521 -15.97 24.71 -9.87
N TYR A 522 -17.05 25.47 -10.03
CA TYR A 522 -18.22 25.41 -9.15
C TYR A 522 -18.89 24.02 -9.19
N LYS A 523 -19.13 23.45 -10.39
CA LYS A 523 -19.67 22.09 -10.54
C LYS A 523 -18.79 21.05 -9.83
N GLU A 524 -17.49 21.12 -10.06
CA GLU A 524 -16.52 20.22 -9.40
C GLU A 524 -16.46 20.45 -7.90
N GLY A 525 -16.54 21.71 -7.43
CA GLY A 525 -16.58 22.02 -6.00
C GLY A 525 -17.79 21.42 -5.28
N VAL A 526 -18.97 21.50 -5.90
CA VAL A 526 -20.19 20.83 -5.40
C VAL A 526 -20.01 19.31 -5.38
N ASN A 527 -19.36 18.75 -6.40
CA ASN A 527 -19.06 17.32 -6.47
C ASN A 527 -18.10 16.90 -5.34
N VAL A 528 -17.02 17.64 -5.10
CA VAL A 528 -16.04 17.41 -4.01
C VAL A 528 -16.76 17.36 -2.65
N VAL A 529 -17.62 18.35 -2.34
CA VAL A 529 -18.35 18.37 -1.07
C VAL A 529 -19.30 17.17 -0.95
N LYS A 530 -20.04 16.83 -2.01
CA LYS A 530 -20.94 15.65 -2.01
C LYS A 530 -20.16 14.35 -1.79
N HIS A 531 -19.02 14.20 -2.42
CA HIS A 531 -18.17 13.01 -2.28
C HIS A 531 -17.56 12.94 -0.88
N ALA A 532 -17.05 14.04 -0.33
CA ALA A 532 -16.53 14.09 1.03
C ALA A 532 -17.56 13.57 2.05
N PHE A 533 -18.81 14.03 1.98
CA PHE A 533 -19.86 13.56 2.86
C PHE A 533 -20.29 12.12 2.57
N TYR A 534 -20.27 11.64 1.32
CA TYR A 534 -20.45 10.22 1.02
C TYR A 534 -19.43 9.36 1.78
N ARG A 535 -18.15 9.73 1.76
CA ARG A 535 -17.07 9.06 2.50
C ARG A 535 -17.37 9.04 4.00
N GLU A 536 -17.70 10.18 4.59
CA GLU A 536 -17.91 10.29 6.03
C GLU A 536 -19.18 9.57 6.50
N PHE A 537 -20.26 9.61 5.74
CA PHE A 537 -21.46 8.80 6.03
C PHE A 537 -21.14 7.30 6.00
N SER A 538 -20.39 6.86 5.01
CA SER A 538 -20.04 5.44 4.86
C SER A 538 -19.11 4.98 5.99
N ALA A 539 -18.12 5.80 6.36
CA ALA A 539 -17.26 5.53 7.50
C ALA A 539 -18.04 5.45 8.83
N LEU A 540 -18.98 6.37 9.06
CA LEU A 540 -19.83 6.33 10.26
C LEU A 540 -20.72 5.09 10.30
N ARG A 541 -21.33 4.71 9.18
CA ARG A 541 -22.16 3.50 9.06
C ARG A 541 -21.37 2.22 9.31
N SER A 542 -20.10 2.18 8.95
CA SER A 542 -19.27 1.00 9.19
C SER A 542 -19.10 0.67 10.68
N VAL A 543 -19.29 1.65 11.58
CA VAL A 543 -19.28 1.44 13.04
C VAL A 543 -20.44 0.54 13.50
N LEU A 544 -21.56 0.50 12.74
CA LEU A 544 -22.72 -0.34 13.06
C LEU A 544 -22.40 -1.84 13.14
N LEU A 545 -21.26 -2.25 12.60
CA LEU A 545 -20.76 -3.62 12.72
C LEU A 545 -20.61 -4.08 14.19
N PHE A 546 -20.33 -3.16 15.11
CA PHE A 546 -20.12 -3.44 16.53
C PHE A 546 -21.36 -3.22 17.38
N VAL A 547 -22.49 -2.82 16.76
CA VAL A 547 -23.68 -2.36 17.47
C VAL A 547 -24.76 -3.42 17.48
N GLU A 548 -25.13 -3.88 18.68
CA GLU A 548 -26.22 -4.83 18.91
C GLU A 548 -27.49 -4.12 19.37
N LYS A 549 -27.39 -3.05 20.19
CA LYS A 549 -28.51 -2.41 20.91
C LYS A 549 -29.08 -1.23 20.12
N GLU A 550 -30.42 -1.13 20.12
CA GLU A 550 -31.13 -0.06 19.42
C GLU A 550 -30.85 1.35 19.93
N PRO A 551 -30.65 1.64 21.23
CA PRO A 551 -30.25 2.98 21.65
C PRO A 551 -28.93 3.49 21.01
N THR A 552 -27.92 2.64 20.92
CA THR A 552 -26.65 2.97 20.26
C THR A 552 -26.86 3.19 18.77
N ARG A 553 -27.61 2.32 18.11
CA ARG A 553 -27.97 2.44 16.68
C ARG A 553 -28.76 3.73 16.42
N GLY A 554 -29.70 4.06 17.28
CA GLY A 554 -30.47 5.31 17.20
C GLY A 554 -29.60 6.56 17.31
N TYR A 555 -28.60 6.51 18.19
CA TYR A 555 -27.68 7.62 18.34
C TYR A 555 -26.76 7.80 17.13
N ILE A 556 -26.28 6.72 16.50
CA ILE A 556 -25.49 6.80 15.27
C ILE A 556 -26.33 7.42 14.14
N ARG A 557 -27.63 7.09 14.03
CA ARG A 557 -28.54 7.78 13.08
C ARG A 557 -28.61 9.28 13.34
N LEU A 558 -28.64 9.72 14.60
CA LEU A 558 -28.62 11.15 14.94
C LEU A 558 -27.30 11.82 14.49
N LEU A 559 -26.15 11.13 14.63
CA LEU A 559 -24.87 11.64 14.11
C LEU A 559 -24.90 11.75 12.57
N GLU A 560 -25.53 10.81 11.86
CA GLU A 560 -25.73 10.91 10.41
C GLU A 560 -26.61 12.12 10.03
N GLU A 561 -27.70 12.37 10.75
CA GLU A 561 -28.54 13.54 10.52
C GLU A 561 -27.78 14.86 10.70
N ASN A 562 -26.91 14.91 11.72
CA ASN A 562 -26.03 16.03 11.98
C ASN A 562 -25.03 16.25 10.83
N LEU A 563 -24.38 15.17 10.33
CA LEU A 563 -23.53 15.24 9.15
C LEU A 563 -24.32 15.74 7.92
N GLY A 564 -25.56 15.27 7.74
CA GLY A 564 -26.43 15.74 6.66
C GLY A 564 -26.78 17.22 6.75
N ALA A 565 -26.96 17.76 7.96
CA ALA A 565 -27.15 19.19 8.16
C ALA A 565 -25.89 19.98 7.77
N ASN A 566 -24.70 19.51 8.15
CA ASN A 566 -23.43 20.13 7.76
C ASN A 566 -23.18 20.04 6.24
N GLN A 567 -23.53 18.93 5.59
CA GLN A 567 -23.45 18.83 4.12
C GLN A 567 -24.27 19.91 3.44
N ARG A 568 -25.52 20.12 3.89
CA ARG A 568 -26.39 21.18 3.32
C ARG A 568 -25.80 22.57 3.55
N PHE A 569 -25.18 22.80 4.70
CA PHE A 569 -24.51 24.05 5.00
C PHE A 569 -23.29 24.27 4.07
N PHE A 570 -22.41 23.29 3.93
CA PHE A 570 -21.23 23.38 3.05
C PHE A 570 -21.60 23.56 1.56
N LEU A 571 -22.63 22.88 1.10
CA LEU A 571 -23.12 23.07 -0.28
C LEU A 571 -23.62 24.50 -0.52
N ARG A 572 -24.29 25.10 0.48
CA ARG A 572 -24.71 26.50 0.43
C ARG A 572 -23.51 27.45 0.42
N GLU A 573 -22.50 27.20 1.24
CA GLU A 573 -21.28 28.00 1.24
C GLU A 573 -20.59 28.00 -0.12
N VAL A 574 -20.50 26.85 -0.80
CA VAL A 574 -19.96 26.75 -2.17
C VAL A 574 -20.81 27.55 -3.16
N GLU A 575 -22.15 27.50 -3.05
CA GLU A 575 -23.07 28.24 -3.90
C GLU A 575 -22.97 29.76 -3.68
N ASP A 576 -22.95 30.19 -2.42
CA ASP A 576 -22.82 31.61 -2.04
C ASP A 576 -21.48 32.19 -2.50
N TYR A 577 -20.41 31.41 -2.36
CA TYR A 577 -19.06 31.81 -2.80
C TYR A 577 -18.98 31.91 -4.33
N TYR A 578 -19.57 30.98 -5.07
CA TYR A 578 -19.71 31.07 -6.52
C TYR A 578 -20.48 32.34 -6.93
N GLY A 579 -21.56 32.65 -6.24
CA GLY A 579 -22.35 33.89 -6.47
C GLY A 579 -21.50 35.16 -6.28
N LEU A 580 -20.67 35.21 -5.23
CA LEU A 580 -19.74 36.32 -4.98
C LEU A 580 -18.72 36.47 -6.12
N LEU A 581 -18.13 35.34 -6.58
CA LEU A 581 -17.16 35.38 -7.68
C LEU A 581 -17.82 35.79 -9.01
N CYS A 582 -19.04 35.33 -9.28
CA CYS A 582 -19.83 35.81 -10.44
C CYS A 582 -20.07 37.33 -10.40
N GLN A 583 -20.40 37.89 -9.23
CA GLN A 583 -20.56 39.33 -9.07
C GLN A 583 -19.25 40.07 -9.37
N ARG A 584 -18.11 39.57 -8.92
CA ARG A 584 -16.78 40.15 -9.20
C ARG A 584 -16.43 40.12 -10.68
N LEU A 585 -16.80 39.05 -11.39
CA LEU A 585 -16.60 38.91 -12.84
C LEU A 585 -17.64 39.58 -13.69
N GLY A 586 -18.72 40.09 -13.11
CA GLY A 586 -19.83 40.68 -13.84
C GLY A 586 -20.64 39.67 -14.67
N CYS A 587 -20.69 38.41 -14.23
CA CYS A 587 -21.39 37.33 -14.92
C CYS A 587 -22.64 36.85 -14.14
N PRO A 588 -23.65 36.27 -14.81
CA PRO A 588 -24.82 35.74 -14.13
C PRO A 588 -24.50 34.43 -13.38
N VAL A 589 -25.13 34.25 -12.20
CA VAL A 589 -25.09 32.97 -11.46
C VAL A 589 -25.84 31.91 -12.25
N ARG A 590 -25.20 30.79 -12.53
CA ARG A 590 -25.76 29.68 -13.31
C ARG A 590 -26.11 28.52 -12.37
N LYS A 591 -27.28 27.90 -12.56
CA LYS A 591 -27.64 26.64 -11.91
C LYS A 591 -26.87 25.48 -12.54
N ILE A 592 -26.51 24.50 -11.72
CA ILE A 592 -25.87 23.29 -12.23
C ILE A 592 -26.85 22.53 -13.12
N THR A 593 -26.43 22.27 -14.34
CA THR A 593 -27.14 21.45 -15.32
C THR A 593 -26.20 20.42 -15.92
N LEU A 594 -26.74 19.27 -16.27
CA LEU A 594 -25.98 18.23 -16.95
C LEU A 594 -25.88 18.54 -18.45
N THR A 595 -24.70 18.39 -19.03
CA THR A 595 -24.50 18.37 -20.47
C THR A 595 -25.17 17.16 -21.10
N GLU A 596 -25.35 17.14 -22.44
CA GLU A 596 -25.92 15.96 -23.11
C GLU A 596 -25.07 14.70 -22.92
N GLU A 597 -23.74 14.84 -22.88
CA GLU A 597 -22.83 13.74 -22.60
C GLU A 597 -23.01 13.23 -21.16
N GLU A 598 -23.12 14.13 -20.18
CA GLU A 598 -23.37 13.76 -18.78
C GLU A 598 -24.74 13.08 -18.61
N LYS A 599 -25.79 13.56 -19.32
CA LYS A 599 -27.12 12.93 -19.31
C LYS A 599 -27.07 11.51 -19.88
N ARG A 600 -26.31 11.30 -20.96
CA ARG A 600 -26.09 9.97 -21.53
C ARG A 600 -25.33 9.09 -20.54
N ALA A 601 -24.20 9.55 -20.01
CA ALA A 601 -23.39 8.81 -19.05
C ALA A 601 -24.14 8.48 -17.74
N ALA A 602 -25.09 9.32 -17.33
CA ALA A 602 -25.95 9.07 -16.17
C ALA A 602 -26.91 7.88 -16.33
N LYS A 603 -27.19 7.46 -17.58
CA LYS A 603 -28.03 6.30 -17.89
C LYS A 603 -27.23 5.00 -18.03
N LEU A 604 -25.92 5.07 -18.20
CA LEU A 604 -25.06 3.92 -18.42
C LEU A 604 -24.61 3.33 -17.09
N ILE A 605 -25.06 2.13 -16.75
CA ILE A 605 -24.65 1.38 -15.56
C ILE A 605 -23.50 0.45 -15.92
N VAL A 606 -22.47 0.43 -15.10
CA VAL A 606 -21.30 -0.43 -15.29
C VAL A 606 -21.39 -1.61 -14.34
N VAL A 607 -21.28 -2.82 -14.88
CA VAL A 607 -21.39 -4.08 -14.13
C VAL A 607 -20.13 -4.91 -14.38
N ARG A 608 -19.50 -5.40 -13.32
CA ARG A 608 -18.37 -6.33 -13.42
C ARG A 608 -18.80 -7.69 -13.91
N SER A 609 -17.93 -8.38 -14.66
CA SER A 609 -18.11 -9.81 -14.90
C SER A 609 -17.86 -10.61 -13.62
N GLU A 610 -18.50 -11.77 -13.48
CA GLU A 610 -18.35 -12.62 -12.28
C GLU A 610 -16.91 -13.09 -12.05
N GLU A 611 -16.14 -13.23 -13.12
CA GLU A 611 -14.75 -13.68 -13.09
C GLU A 611 -13.77 -12.55 -12.74
N PHE A 612 -14.18 -11.29 -12.86
CA PHE A 612 -13.33 -10.14 -12.58
C PHE A 612 -13.42 -9.75 -11.11
N LYS A 613 -12.58 -10.36 -10.29
CA LYS A 613 -12.40 -10.03 -8.87
C LYS A 613 -10.95 -9.71 -8.58
N GLY A 614 -10.73 -8.93 -7.52
CA GLY A 614 -9.42 -8.43 -7.15
C GLY A 614 -8.89 -7.34 -8.08
N PRO A 615 -7.75 -6.76 -7.76
CA PRO A 615 -7.14 -5.70 -8.56
C PRO A 615 -6.76 -6.18 -9.96
N LEU A 616 -6.87 -5.29 -10.94
CA LEU A 616 -6.41 -5.57 -12.29
C LEU A 616 -4.89 -5.65 -12.32
N ALA A 617 -4.34 -6.79 -12.73
CA ALA A 617 -2.90 -6.97 -12.85
C ALA A 617 -2.33 -6.17 -14.04
N SER A 618 -1.11 -5.64 -13.89
CA SER A 618 -0.37 -5.05 -14.99
C SER A 618 -0.16 -6.07 -16.11
N GLY A 619 -0.24 -5.63 -17.37
CA GLY A 619 -0.10 -6.48 -18.55
C GLY A 619 -1.31 -7.34 -18.88
N TYR A 620 -2.32 -7.45 -18.00
CA TYR A 620 -3.49 -8.30 -18.27
C TYR A 620 -4.33 -7.81 -19.47
N LEU A 621 -4.49 -6.48 -19.59
CA LEU A 621 -5.20 -5.89 -20.76
C LEU A 621 -4.42 -6.08 -22.04
N ALA A 622 -3.08 -5.96 -21.99
CA ALA A 622 -2.21 -6.22 -23.13
C ALA A 622 -2.38 -7.66 -23.66
N GLU A 623 -2.41 -8.62 -22.75
CA GLU A 623 -2.64 -10.03 -23.08
C GLU A 623 -4.05 -10.27 -23.66
N LYS A 624 -5.08 -9.73 -23.02
CA LYS A 624 -6.48 -9.96 -23.42
C LYS A 624 -6.84 -9.29 -24.76
N LEU A 625 -6.27 -8.13 -25.03
CA LEU A 625 -6.56 -7.35 -26.24
C LEU A 625 -5.56 -7.62 -27.39
N GLY A 626 -4.46 -8.36 -27.09
CA GLY A 626 -3.42 -8.65 -28.09
C GLY A 626 -2.64 -7.41 -28.53
N ASP A 627 -2.56 -6.37 -27.70
CA ASP A 627 -1.85 -5.11 -27.97
C ASP A 627 -0.84 -4.82 -26.84
N GLU A 628 0.43 -5.12 -27.07
CA GLU A 628 1.51 -4.92 -26.08
C GLU A 628 1.71 -3.43 -25.73
N THR A 629 1.22 -2.50 -26.55
CA THR A 629 1.34 -1.07 -26.32
C THR A 629 0.13 -0.47 -25.60
N ILE A 630 -0.84 -1.30 -25.20
CA ILE A 630 -2.09 -0.83 -24.58
C ILE A 630 -1.85 -0.09 -23.28
N GLU A 631 -0.86 -0.52 -22.49
CA GLU A 631 -0.50 0.13 -21.22
C GLU A 631 -0.04 1.59 -21.44
N GLU A 632 0.60 1.90 -22.57
CA GLU A 632 1.01 3.26 -22.94
C GLU A 632 -0.19 4.13 -23.36
N LYS A 633 -1.29 3.51 -23.80
CA LYS A 633 -2.51 4.16 -24.30
C LYS A 633 -3.60 4.28 -23.24
N LEU A 634 -3.40 3.75 -22.02
CA LEU A 634 -4.41 3.83 -20.97
C LEU A 634 -4.74 5.28 -20.63
N PRO A 635 -6.03 5.68 -20.73
CA PRO A 635 -6.46 7.04 -20.42
C PRO A 635 -6.45 7.35 -18.92
N LEU A 636 -6.49 6.30 -18.08
CA LEU A 636 -6.38 6.39 -16.62
C LEU A 636 -5.27 5.46 -16.12
N ARG A 637 -4.55 5.90 -15.08
CA ARG A 637 -3.43 5.16 -14.48
C ARG A 637 -3.38 5.30 -12.96
N GLY A 638 -2.61 4.42 -12.31
CA GLY A 638 -2.37 4.46 -10.86
C GLY A 638 -3.67 4.40 -10.05
N ASN A 639 -3.73 5.14 -8.95
CA ASN A 639 -4.88 5.13 -8.04
C ASN A 639 -6.19 5.57 -8.71
N ILE A 640 -6.15 6.47 -9.70
CA ILE A 640 -7.35 6.89 -10.44
C ILE A 640 -7.95 5.72 -11.23
N ALA A 641 -7.13 4.91 -11.91
CA ALA A 641 -7.58 3.71 -12.60
C ALA A 641 -8.12 2.65 -11.62
N TYR A 642 -7.40 2.43 -10.53
CA TYR A 642 -7.79 1.50 -9.47
C TYR A 642 -9.14 1.86 -8.86
N GLU A 643 -9.33 3.11 -8.44
CA GLU A 643 -10.60 3.57 -7.87
C GLU A 643 -11.73 3.62 -8.89
N THR A 644 -11.45 3.90 -10.17
CA THR A 644 -12.47 3.77 -11.23
C THR A 644 -13.05 2.36 -11.27
N ILE A 645 -12.21 1.33 -11.14
CA ILE A 645 -12.65 -0.07 -11.06
C ILE A 645 -13.39 -0.34 -9.75
N ASN A 646 -12.90 0.17 -8.64
CA ASN A 646 -13.46 -0.08 -7.31
C ASN A 646 -14.87 0.49 -7.15
N PHE A 647 -15.15 1.64 -7.77
CA PHE A 647 -16.50 2.22 -7.76
C PHE A 647 -17.52 1.48 -8.64
N ILE A 648 -17.11 0.43 -9.40
CA ILE A 648 -18.04 -0.40 -10.16
C ILE A 648 -18.76 -1.37 -9.22
N ASP A 649 -19.98 -1.06 -8.83
CA ASP A 649 -20.83 -1.85 -7.92
C ASP A 649 -22.10 -2.40 -8.58
N GLY A 650 -22.22 -2.25 -9.91
CA GLY A 650 -23.42 -2.64 -10.64
C GLY A 650 -24.64 -1.75 -10.45
N LYS A 651 -24.49 -0.64 -9.71
CA LYS A 651 -25.56 0.33 -9.40
C LYS A 651 -25.21 1.74 -9.85
N ARG A 652 -23.94 2.13 -9.72
CA ARG A 652 -23.45 3.44 -10.14
C ARG A 652 -23.43 3.55 -11.64
N SER A 653 -23.91 4.71 -12.11
CA SER A 653 -23.73 5.08 -13.51
C SER A 653 -22.29 5.51 -13.81
N LEU A 654 -21.91 5.48 -15.07
CA LEU A 654 -20.61 5.96 -15.54
C LEU A 654 -20.33 7.40 -15.05
N LEU A 655 -21.34 8.29 -15.08
CA LEU A 655 -21.21 9.63 -14.52
C LEU A 655 -20.96 9.62 -13.01
N GLN A 656 -21.63 8.75 -12.26
CA GLN A 656 -21.44 8.63 -10.81
C GLN A 656 -20.05 8.10 -10.46
N ILE A 657 -19.51 7.14 -11.25
CA ILE A 657 -18.14 6.63 -11.10
C ILE A 657 -17.14 7.78 -11.36
N ARG A 658 -17.29 8.52 -12.48
CA ARG A 658 -16.45 9.68 -12.77
C ARG A 658 -16.47 10.70 -11.65
N ASN A 659 -17.66 11.01 -11.13
CA ASN A 659 -17.82 12.00 -10.08
C ASN A 659 -17.18 11.55 -8.77
N ALA A 660 -17.27 10.26 -8.42
CA ALA A 660 -16.63 9.71 -7.23
C ALA A 660 -15.10 9.84 -7.31
N VAL A 661 -14.50 9.38 -8.40
CA VAL A 661 -13.05 9.49 -8.62
C VAL A 661 -12.57 10.94 -8.66
N SER A 662 -13.34 11.83 -9.30
CA SER A 662 -13.01 13.26 -9.33
C SER A 662 -13.11 13.91 -7.95
N GLY A 663 -14.06 13.48 -7.13
CA GLY A 663 -14.24 13.99 -5.77
C GLY A 663 -13.09 13.59 -4.85
N GLU A 664 -12.56 12.38 -5.00
CA GLU A 664 -11.43 11.87 -4.21
C GLU A 664 -10.09 12.54 -4.59
N TYR A 665 -9.75 12.55 -5.88
CA TYR A 665 -8.43 13.00 -6.34
C TYR A 665 -8.44 14.41 -6.93
N ARG A 666 -8.86 14.52 -8.17
CA ARG A 666 -8.91 15.76 -8.98
C ARG A 666 -9.94 15.60 -10.08
N PRO A 667 -10.42 16.68 -10.68
CA PRO A 667 -11.29 16.58 -11.84
C PRO A 667 -10.71 15.65 -12.92
N VAL A 668 -11.47 14.64 -13.30
CA VAL A 668 -11.15 13.67 -14.35
C VAL A 668 -12.14 13.86 -15.49
N GLU A 669 -11.65 13.86 -16.71
CA GLU A 669 -12.50 13.99 -17.88
C GLU A 669 -13.45 12.80 -18.03
N LEU A 670 -14.74 13.08 -18.26
CA LEU A 670 -15.76 12.04 -18.45
C LEU A 670 -15.39 11.09 -19.59
N LYS A 671 -14.84 11.64 -20.68
CA LYS A 671 -14.37 10.88 -21.83
C LYS A 671 -13.28 9.89 -21.46
N ALA A 672 -12.30 10.29 -20.64
CA ALA A 672 -11.21 9.41 -20.22
C ALA A 672 -11.73 8.23 -19.38
N VAL A 673 -12.70 8.47 -18.48
CA VAL A 673 -13.35 7.40 -17.70
C VAL A 673 -14.15 6.48 -18.63
N GLU A 674 -14.91 7.01 -19.56
CA GLU A 674 -15.67 6.21 -20.52
C GLU A 674 -14.74 5.36 -21.41
N GLU A 675 -13.68 5.94 -21.96
CA GLU A 675 -12.69 5.21 -22.77
C GLU A 675 -12.04 4.06 -21.98
N TYR A 676 -11.66 4.32 -20.73
CA TYR A 676 -11.10 3.28 -19.87
C TYR A 676 -12.09 2.15 -19.62
N LEU A 677 -13.34 2.46 -19.27
CA LEU A 677 -14.38 1.46 -19.01
C LEU A 677 -14.74 0.68 -20.30
N ARG A 678 -14.71 1.32 -21.48
CA ARG A 678 -14.89 0.62 -22.77
C ARG A 678 -13.74 -0.32 -23.11
N MET A 679 -12.50 0.02 -22.71
CA MET A 679 -11.38 -0.93 -22.84
C MET A 679 -11.56 -2.15 -21.94
N LEU A 680 -12.02 -1.97 -20.71
CA LEU A 680 -12.37 -3.08 -19.82
C LEU A 680 -13.53 -3.91 -20.38
N GLU A 681 -14.53 -3.29 -21.00
CA GLU A 681 -15.65 -3.98 -21.67
C GLU A 681 -15.16 -4.82 -22.85
N LYS A 682 -14.29 -4.26 -23.69
CA LYS A 682 -13.67 -4.99 -24.81
C LYS A 682 -12.84 -6.19 -24.34
N ALA A 683 -12.20 -6.09 -23.17
CA ALA A 683 -11.48 -7.20 -22.53
C ALA A 683 -12.41 -8.22 -21.84
N GLY A 684 -13.74 -8.00 -21.82
CA GLY A 684 -14.71 -8.88 -21.18
C GLY A 684 -14.77 -8.78 -19.65
N LEU A 685 -14.16 -7.74 -19.07
CA LEU A 685 -14.08 -7.56 -17.63
C LEU A 685 -15.30 -6.86 -17.03
N VAL A 686 -15.95 -6.01 -17.81
CA VAL A 686 -17.18 -5.30 -17.43
C VAL A 686 -18.19 -5.32 -18.56
N ARG A 687 -19.45 -4.99 -18.25
CA ARG A 687 -20.51 -4.68 -19.22
C ARG A 687 -21.07 -3.30 -18.91
N ILE A 688 -21.39 -2.55 -19.96
CA ILE A 688 -22.00 -1.22 -19.84
C ILE A 688 -23.42 -1.33 -20.38
N GLU A 689 -24.41 -1.20 -19.50
CA GLU A 689 -25.83 -1.41 -19.78
C GLU A 689 -26.59 -0.09 -19.64
N GLU A 690 -27.57 0.14 -20.51
CA GLU A 690 -28.45 1.32 -20.36
C GLU A 690 -29.49 1.03 -19.26
N ARG A 691 -29.63 1.99 -18.32
CA ARG A 691 -30.61 1.91 -17.24
C ARG A 691 -32.01 1.92 -17.86
N ARG A 692 -32.79 0.84 -17.64
CA ARG A 692 -34.19 0.75 -18.07
C ARG A 692 -35.10 1.70 -17.31
#